data_2af0e55424a4849c275bffca608d0b4b
#
_entry.id   2af0e55424a4849c275bffca608d0b4b
#
_cell.length_a   1.000
_cell.length_b   1.000
_cell.length_c   1.000
_cell.angle_alpha   90.00
_cell.angle_beta   90.00
_cell.angle_gamma   90.00
#
_symmetry.space_group_name_H-M   'P 1'
#
loop_
_entity.id
_entity.type
_entity.pdbx_description
1 polymer ?
#
loop_
_entity_poly.entity_id
_entity_poly.type
_entity_poly.pdbx_seq_one_letter_code
_entity_poly.pdbx_strand_id
1 'polypeptide(L)'
;MGSMIASVGPGAGLAQRLDGQLVGRARERRLLDGLVESVEGGGVAVVIAGEAGVGKTALLTYVADLASRRGMRVLAARGEESEAVLAFATLTDLILPLREKFGELPSAQRQALEVCLARSSGPAAGPLAACAGALGVLASAADEQPLAVLVDDFQWVDPESRQVLLFAARRLAAERLVMLLAVRDEPGLQPPGRSLPVLRIGGLSVTECAELARVVGAAISGPALRSLVELTDGNPLAVLENLAGATEGLGAFEPGRLTLGMALENAWGRVFDDLPEDTRHALFVVATDAASGGHYVEAALDALRLSLGSLAPAECRGLVRTADGQIQLRHPLMRPVVTGRTPLWARAAGCRALAAVAGGHLRAWYLAAAATGPDDAIAEALTAAAADARQRHGYGASAKTWRRAAELTADHGMRAARLLHAATDSLLAGDSAAAVAWCQEALAHCHSPGFAAKAELILGRARTWAGDPLPAFDGLVRAAAAIRRVNPAAAAALLAEATLPAAMTGRVHLARQVAEQVEELWQDSTLGAAGSGASLTVLAMVAEAFALAGELDRTARYQLRAAPLLQSADLAAEQQGAAVLAQAGIWAERYEQSRSCLGAVVETGRRTGTPAILSLALGLSGELGWWTGRWDSAYADATEALQWAEEMNQVGLIGRALSQLARITAARGDHERCQEHVERARRDVEPHGVGCLAIYNPAALGLCALSCGDLAAAIDHLERAWDAGQAAGLGNPNVVPFAGDLAEALARVGAAERAWEILAWLQDRAEATGLVYPQAAAARARGILAHNPAEAQAWFATARSAHQEQPMPFEQARTLLCEGEALRRARRPAAARGPLQRALTIFSGLGARPWEVRAITELDATGARAGNRNDTNVSALDSLSPQELQVARAVARGLNNVEAAAALFVSRKTVEAHLTRAYRKLGVRSRTELTRLLVTCDQTR
;
A
#
# COMPACT_ATOMS: atom_id res chain seq x y z
N MET A 1 -19.31 -17.53 -44.90
CA MET A 1 -20.44 -17.98 -45.77
C MET A 1 -20.82 -19.40 -45.38
N GLY A 2 -22.09 -19.63 -45.05
CA GLY A 2 -22.71 -20.97 -45.08
C GLY A 2 -22.93 -21.62 -43.71
N SER A 3 -24.02 -21.27 -43.10
CA SER A 3 -25.01 -22.11 -42.43
C SER A 3 -24.68 -23.61 -42.29
N MET A 4 -24.47 -24.02 -41.01
CA MET A 4 -24.96 -25.33 -40.58
C MET A 4 -25.59 -25.16 -39.19
N ILE A 5 -26.90 -25.12 -39.15
CA ILE A 5 -27.74 -25.14 -37.96
C ILE A 5 -27.70 -26.57 -37.42
N ALA A 6 -26.93 -26.83 -36.38
CA ALA A 6 -26.99 -28.04 -35.59
C ALA A 6 -27.78 -27.75 -34.29
N SER A 7 -28.72 -28.59 -33.99
CA SER A 7 -29.65 -28.56 -32.87
C SER A 7 -28.98 -28.25 -31.51
N VAL A 8 -29.42 -27.15 -30.96
CA VAL A 8 -28.93 -26.57 -29.69
C VAL A 8 -29.75 -27.17 -28.54
N GLY A 9 -29.11 -27.64 -27.48
CA GLY A 9 -29.80 -28.06 -26.25
C GLY A 9 -30.48 -26.85 -25.56
N PRO A 10 -31.48 -27.10 -24.71
CA PRO A 10 -32.53 -26.15 -24.32
C PRO A 10 -32.06 -24.84 -23.67
N GLY A 11 -31.13 -24.86 -22.76
CA GLY A 11 -30.57 -23.61 -22.13
C GLY A 11 -29.63 -22.81 -23.05
N ALA A 12 -29.01 -23.49 -24.02
CA ALA A 12 -28.12 -22.88 -25.00
C ALA A 12 -28.84 -21.98 -26.01
N GLY A 13 -30.04 -22.34 -26.41
CA GLY A 13 -30.85 -21.55 -27.35
C GLY A 13 -31.34 -20.23 -26.77
N LEU A 14 -31.62 -20.16 -25.48
CA LEU A 14 -32.08 -18.94 -24.84
C LEU A 14 -31.00 -17.90 -24.65
N ALA A 15 -29.79 -18.32 -24.22
CA ALA A 15 -28.63 -17.40 -24.08
C ALA A 15 -28.10 -16.92 -25.46
N GLN A 16 -28.16 -17.75 -26.52
CA GLN A 16 -27.83 -17.32 -27.89
C GLN A 16 -28.81 -16.29 -28.47
N ARG A 17 -30.07 -16.29 -28.02
CA ARG A 17 -31.04 -15.27 -28.43
C ARG A 17 -30.78 -13.89 -27.84
N LEU A 18 -29.95 -13.80 -26.79
CA LEU A 18 -29.52 -12.54 -26.20
C LEU A 18 -28.36 -11.88 -26.98
N ASP A 19 -27.69 -12.59 -27.88
CA ASP A 19 -26.54 -12.27 -28.73
C ASP A 19 -26.05 -10.80 -28.58
N GLY A 20 -25.40 -10.49 -27.49
CA GLY A 20 -24.91 -9.15 -27.19
C GLY A 20 -25.95 -8.11 -26.68
N GLN A 21 -27.24 -8.45 -26.58
CA GLN A 21 -28.24 -7.53 -26.03
C GLN A 21 -28.25 -7.54 -24.50
N LEU A 22 -27.81 -6.44 -23.90
CA LEU A 22 -27.98 -6.19 -22.48
C LEU A 22 -29.42 -5.75 -22.19
N VAL A 23 -30.19 -6.59 -21.49
CA VAL A 23 -31.58 -6.30 -21.08
C VAL A 23 -31.58 -5.59 -19.74
N GLY A 24 -32.39 -4.53 -19.61
CA GLY A 24 -32.48 -3.71 -18.41
C GLY A 24 -31.24 -2.89 -18.15
N ARG A 25 -30.91 -2.68 -16.86
CA ARG A 25 -29.67 -1.97 -16.41
C ARG A 25 -29.55 -0.53 -16.93
N ALA A 26 -30.64 0.18 -17.10
CA ALA A 26 -30.66 1.53 -17.67
C ALA A 26 -29.83 2.55 -16.86
N ARG A 27 -29.76 2.36 -15.54
CA ARG A 27 -28.95 3.21 -14.66
C ARG A 27 -27.45 2.95 -14.83
N GLU A 28 -27.06 1.68 -14.77
CA GLU A 28 -25.67 1.22 -14.93
C GLU A 28 -25.13 1.57 -16.32
N ARG A 29 -25.95 1.36 -17.36
CA ARG A 29 -25.59 1.73 -18.73
C ARG A 29 -25.30 3.22 -18.85
N ARG A 30 -26.16 4.10 -18.37
CA ARG A 30 -25.94 5.55 -18.40
C ARG A 30 -24.66 5.97 -17.69
N LEU A 31 -24.31 5.33 -16.55
CA LEU A 31 -23.06 5.59 -15.86
C LEU A 31 -21.87 5.17 -16.70
N LEU A 32 -21.90 3.97 -17.26
CA LEU A 32 -20.83 3.43 -18.09
C LEU A 32 -20.66 4.20 -19.41
N ASP A 33 -21.78 4.63 -20.03
CA ASP A 33 -21.78 5.51 -21.21
C ASP A 33 -21.03 6.82 -20.89
N GLY A 34 -21.38 7.45 -19.76
CA GLY A 34 -20.71 8.67 -19.30
C GLY A 34 -19.21 8.50 -19.02
N LEU A 35 -18.79 7.34 -18.50
CA LEU A 35 -17.37 7.04 -18.29
C LEU A 35 -16.61 6.93 -19.62
N VAL A 36 -17.16 6.22 -20.58
CA VAL A 36 -16.57 6.10 -21.94
C VAL A 36 -16.54 7.45 -22.67
N GLU A 37 -17.59 8.28 -22.49
CA GLU A 37 -17.64 9.64 -23.06
C GLU A 37 -16.62 10.59 -22.46
N SER A 38 -16.34 10.47 -21.17
CA SER A 38 -15.43 11.36 -20.45
C SER A 38 -13.94 11.04 -20.66
N VAL A 39 -13.60 9.95 -21.37
CA VAL A 39 -12.23 9.44 -21.49
C VAL A 39 -11.25 10.45 -22.13
N GLU A 40 -11.71 11.32 -23.01
CA GLU A 40 -10.87 12.39 -23.61
C GLU A 40 -10.49 13.47 -22.58
N GLY A 41 -11.25 13.63 -21.53
CA GLY A 41 -10.98 14.59 -20.44
C GLY A 41 -10.09 14.04 -19.32
N GLY A 42 -9.84 12.73 -19.32
CA GLY A 42 -9.02 12.04 -18.34
C GLY A 42 -9.47 10.61 -18.09
N GLY A 43 -8.58 9.80 -17.54
CA GLY A 43 -8.83 8.39 -17.29
C GLY A 43 -9.53 8.12 -15.95
N VAL A 44 -10.22 7.00 -15.91
CA VAL A 44 -10.93 6.53 -14.71
C VAL A 44 -10.86 5.02 -14.58
N ALA A 45 -10.77 4.54 -13.34
CA ALA A 45 -10.93 3.13 -13.02
C ALA A 45 -12.14 2.93 -12.10
N VAL A 46 -12.95 1.90 -12.37
CA VAL A 46 -14.15 1.56 -11.60
C VAL A 46 -14.18 0.07 -11.33
N VAL A 47 -14.51 -0.30 -10.09
CA VAL A 47 -14.78 -1.69 -9.69
C VAL A 47 -16.27 -1.97 -9.85
N ILE A 48 -16.65 -3.00 -10.62
CA ILE A 48 -18.02 -3.49 -10.76
C ILE A 48 -18.18 -4.68 -9.81
N ALA A 49 -18.90 -4.48 -8.71
CA ALA A 49 -19.11 -5.49 -7.68
C ALA A 49 -20.54 -6.03 -7.72
N GLY A 50 -20.71 -7.34 -7.53
CA GLY A 50 -22.02 -7.98 -7.45
C GLY A 50 -21.91 -9.50 -7.41
N GLU A 51 -23.01 -10.17 -7.08
CA GLU A 51 -23.07 -11.62 -6.96
C GLU A 51 -22.71 -12.38 -8.25
N ALA A 52 -22.43 -13.66 -8.14
CA ALA A 52 -22.24 -14.53 -9.30
C ALA A 52 -23.53 -14.56 -10.15
N GLY A 53 -23.38 -14.53 -11.49
CA GLY A 53 -24.53 -14.59 -12.39
C GLY A 53 -25.36 -13.30 -12.53
N VAL A 54 -25.03 -12.23 -11.79
CA VAL A 54 -25.79 -10.97 -11.77
C VAL A 54 -25.64 -10.13 -13.04
N GLY A 55 -24.71 -10.48 -13.95
CA GLY A 55 -24.55 -9.82 -15.25
C GLY A 55 -23.33 -8.89 -15.37
N LYS A 56 -22.30 -9.05 -14.54
CA LYS A 56 -21.04 -8.28 -14.64
C LYS A 56 -20.37 -8.41 -16.00
N THR A 57 -20.18 -9.64 -16.46
CA THR A 57 -19.61 -9.96 -17.79
C THR A 57 -20.40 -9.32 -18.92
N ALA A 58 -21.75 -9.31 -18.83
CA ALA A 58 -22.59 -8.69 -19.83
C ALA A 58 -22.39 -7.16 -19.89
N LEU A 59 -22.20 -6.52 -18.75
CA LEU A 59 -21.84 -5.09 -18.69
C LEU A 59 -20.45 -4.81 -19.27
N LEU A 60 -19.46 -5.67 -19.00
CA LEU A 60 -18.12 -5.53 -19.62
C LEU A 60 -18.19 -5.69 -21.14
N THR A 61 -18.95 -6.68 -21.65
CA THR A 61 -19.17 -6.87 -23.09
C THR A 61 -19.86 -5.66 -23.71
N TYR A 62 -20.90 -5.12 -23.03
CA TYR A 62 -21.57 -3.89 -23.48
C TYR A 62 -20.58 -2.72 -23.63
N VAL A 63 -19.69 -2.54 -22.64
CA VAL A 63 -18.66 -1.47 -22.68
C VAL A 63 -17.62 -1.76 -23.77
N ALA A 64 -17.23 -3.01 -24.01
CA ALA A 64 -16.32 -3.39 -25.08
C ALA A 64 -16.89 -2.97 -26.46
N ASP A 65 -18.18 -3.27 -26.70
CA ASP A 65 -18.88 -2.89 -27.93
C ASP A 65 -19.04 -1.37 -28.06
N LEU A 66 -19.35 -0.68 -26.95
CA LEU A 66 -19.48 0.78 -26.94
C LEU A 66 -18.15 1.44 -27.25
N ALA A 67 -17.06 1.02 -26.57
CA ALA A 67 -15.69 1.52 -26.76
C ALA A 67 -15.22 1.29 -28.20
N SER A 68 -15.44 0.09 -28.75
CA SER A 68 -15.10 -0.25 -30.12
C SER A 68 -15.82 0.64 -31.14
N ARG A 69 -17.15 0.87 -30.96
CA ARG A 69 -17.93 1.79 -31.80
C ARG A 69 -17.43 3.24 -31.73
N ARG A 70 -16.80 3.65 -30.62
CA ARG A 70 -16.21 4.97 -30.45
C ARG A 70 -14.74 5.05 -30.86
N GLY A 71 -14.24 4.03 -31.53
CA GLY A 71 -12.87 3.98 -32.02
C GLY A 71 -11.82 3.81 -30.92
N MET A 72 -12.18 3.32 -29.75
CA MET A 72 -11.24 2.98 -28.70
C MET A 72 -10.63 1.59 -28.93
N ARG A 73 -9.40 1.40 -28.53
CA ARG A 73 -8.76 0.06 -28.47
C ARG A 73 -9.25 -0.64 -27.20
N VAL A 74 -9.73 -1.87 -27.34
CA VAL A 74 -10.20 -2.68 -26.21
C VAL A 74 -9.17 -3.73 -25.87
N LEU A 75 -8.76 -3.76 -24.60
CA LEU A 75 -7.95 -4.81 -24.00
C LEU A 75 -8.80 -5.53 -22.96
N ALA A 76 -9.01 -6.81 -23.15
CA ALA A 76 -9.83 -7.62 -22.26
C ALA A 76 -9.01 -8.79 -21.73
N ALA A 77 -9.15 -9.06 -20.43
CA ALA A 77 -8.62 -10.25 -19.79
C ALA A 77 -9.63 -10.77 -18.76
N ARG A 78 -9.41 -12.00 -18.35
CA ARG A 78 -10.25 -12.66 -17.35
C ARG A 78 -9.36 -13.35 -16.33
N GLY A 79 -9.65 -13.13 -15.04
CA GLY A 79 -9.02 -13.90 -13.97
C GLY A 79 -9.51 -15.35 -13.98
N GLU A 80 -8.59 -16.29 -13.90
CA GLU A 80 -8.87 -17.72 -13.79
C GLU A 80 -8.28 -18.31 -12.52
N GLU A 81 -9.08 -19.08 -11.79
CA GLU A 81 -8.66 -19.68 -10.52
C GLU A 81 -7.42 -20.56 -10.69
N SER A 82 -7.31 -21.27 -11.81
CA SER A 82 -6.16 -22.10 -12.17
C SER A 82 -4.88 -21.31 -12.45
N GLU A 83 -5.02 -20.05 -12.88
CA GLU A 83 -3.91 -19.15 -13.18
C GLU A 83 -3.52 -18.26 -11.98
N ALA A 84 -4.32 -18.26 -10.93
CA ALA A 84 -4.04 -17.47 -9.72
C ALA A 84 -2.73 -17.81 -9.00
N VAL A 85 -2.04 -18.86 -9.45
CA VAL A 85 -0.71 -19.28 -8.99
C VAL A 85 0.40 -19.00 -10.02
N LEU A 86 0.06 -18.48 -11.20
CA LEU A 86 1.00 -18.12 -12.26
C LEU A 86 1.30 -16.63 -12.19
N ALA A 87 2.51 -16.27 -11.76
CA ALA A 87 2.90 -14.87 -11.67
C ALA A 87 2.75 -14.16 -13.02
N PHE A 88 2.05 -13.02 -13.01
CA PHE A 88 1.84 -12.15 -14.16
C PHE A 88 1.05 -12.74 -15.33
N ALA A 89 0.25 -13.78 -15.13
CA ALA A 89 -0.53 -14.42 -16.19
C ALA A 89 -1.51 -13.43 -16.83
N THR A 90 -2.42 -12.86 -16.04
CA THR A 90 -3.40 -11.87 -16.52
C THR A 90 -2.75 -10.62 -17.11
N LEU A 91 -1.64 -10.16 -16.53
CA LEU A 91 -0.89 -9.01 -17.06
C LEU A 91 -0.29 -9.34 -18.45
N THR A 92 0.20 -10.55 -18.63
CA THR A 92 0.74 -11.00 -19.92
C THR A 92 -0.30 -10.87 -21.03
N ASP A 93 -1.53 -11.31 -20.78
CA ASP A 93 -2.62 -11.23 -21.76
C ASP A 93 -2.97 -9.79 -22.12
N LEU A 94 -2.96 -8.89 -21.14
CA LEU A 94 -3.30 -7.48 -21.35
C LEU A 94 -2.18 -6.69 -22.03
N ILE A 95 -0.93 -6.95 -21.69
CA ILE A 95 0.20 -6.09 -22.09
C ILE A 95 0.92 -6.61 -23.34
N LEU A 96 0.94 -7.94 -23.57
CA LEU A 96 1.64 -8.52 -24.73
C LEU A 96 1.13 -8.01 -26.09
N PRO A 97 -0.18 -7.74 -26.28
CA PRO A 97 -0.67 -7.09 -27.51
C PRO A 97 -0.11 -5.67 -27.75
N LEU A 98 0.52 -5.06 -26.74
CA LEU A 98 1.14 -3.72 -26.78
C LEU A 98 2.68 -3.78 -26.79
N ARG A 99 3.27 -4.92 -27.11
CA ARG A 99 4.73 -5.15 -27.04
C ARG A 99 5.57 -4.15 -27.85
N GLU A 100 5.02 -3.57 -28.91
CA GLU A 100 5.66 -2.53 -29.70
C GLU A 100 5.99 -1.28 -28.86
N LYS A 101 5.24 -1.04 -27.78
CA LYS A 101 5.44 0.08 -26.87
C LYS A 101 6.58 -0.12 -25.85
N PHE A 102 7.10 -1.34 -25.72
CA PHE A 102 8.18 -1.61 -24.76
C PHE A 102 9.45 -0.81 -25.06
N GLY A 103 9.72 -0.52 -26.34
CA GLY A 103 10.84 0.32 -26.76
C GLY A 103 10.79 1.77 -26.27
N GLU A 104 9.62 2.26 -25.93
CA GLU A 104 9.40 3.64 -25.46
C GLU A 104 9.65 3.81 -23.96
N LEU A 105 9.75 2.68 -23.21
CA LEU A 105 9.98 2.67 -21.78
C LEU A 105 11.44 3.00 -21.42
N PRO A 106 11.68 3.63 -20.25
CA PRO A 106 13.00 3.67 -19.63
C PRO A 106 13.60 2.27 -19.50
N SER A 107 14.91 2.14 -19.68
CA SER A 107 15.59 0.84 -19.72
C SER A 107 15.30 -0.07 -18.51
N ALA A 108 15.30 0.51 -17.32
CA ALA A 108 15.02 -0.24 -16.08
C ALA A 108 13.57 -0.78 -16.03
N GLN A 109 12.57 0.05 -16.43
CA GLN A 109 11.16 -0.35 -16.47
C GLN A 109 10.91 -1.40 -17.55
N ARG A 110 11.51 -1.23 -18.73
CA ARG A 110 11.44 -2.21 -19.80
C ARG A 110 12.02 -3.55 -19.36
N GLN A 111 13.23 -3.55 -18.81
CA GLN A 111 13.88 -4.76 -18.33
C GLN A 111 13.05 -5.45 -17.25
N ALA A 112 12.53 -4.70 -16.27
CA ALA A 112 11.68 -5.24 -15.23
C ALA A 112 10.43 -5.91 -15.81
N LEU A 113 9.75 -5.24 -16.75
CA LEU A 113 8.56 -5.78 -17.37
C LEU A 113 8.86 -7.03 -18.22
N GLU A 114 9.94 -7.03 -18.99
CA GLU A 114 10.36 -8.19 -19.78
C GLU A 114 10.72 -9.41 -18.92
N VAL A 115 11.38 -9.20 -17.77
CA VAL A 115 11.69 -10.27 -16.81
C VAL A 115 10.41 -10.82 -16.16
N CYS A 116 9.50 -9.94 -15.72
CA CYS A 116 8.21 -10.36 -15.14
C CYS A 116 7.37 -11.18 -16.12
N LEU A 117 7.37 -10.79 -17.40
CA LEU A 117 6.67 -11.49 -18.47
C LEU A 117 7.47 -12.70 -19.03
N ALA A 118 8.54 -13.13 -18.37
CA ALA A 118 9.40 -14.25 -18.77
C ALA A 118 10.00 -14.11 -20.20
N ARG A 119 10.23 -12.89 -20.68
CA ARG A 119 10.82 -12.60 -22.01
C ARG A 119 12.31 -12.36 -22.00
N SER A 120 12.87 -12.05 -20.84
CA SER A 120 14.32 -11.96 -20.64
C SER A 120 14.72 -12.60 -19.31
N SER A 121 15.99 -12.99 -19.20
CA SER A 121 16.61 -13.50 -17.97
C SER A 121 17.59 -12.46 -17.44
N GLY A 122 17.62 -12.25 -16.14
CA GLY A 122 18.57 -11.32 -15.49
C GLY A 122 18.05 -10.79 -14.16
N PRO A 123 18.86 -10.06 -13.40
CA PRO A 123 18.40 -9.40 -12.21
C PRO A 123 17.35 -8.34 -12.62
N ALA A 124 16.11 -8.57 -12.20
CA ALA A 124 15.05 -7.59 -12.46
C ALA A 124 15.25 -6.37 -11.57
N ALA A 125 15.02 -5.19 -12.11
CA ALA A 125 14.66 -4.03 -11.31
C ALA A 125 13.35 -4.36 -10.56
N GLY A 126 13.20 -3.90 -9.31
CA GLY A 126 12.14 -4.35 -8.41
C GLY A 126 10.69 -4.26 -8.92
N PRO A 127 9.71 -4.79 -8.16
CA PRO A 127 8.32 -4.92 -8.58
C PRO A 127 7.67 -3.60 -9.05
N LEU A 128 8.04 -2.48 -8.43
CA LEU A 128 7.53 -1.17 -8.83
C LEU A 128 7.97 -0.74 -10.22
N ALA A 129 9.17 -1.15 -10.66
CA ALA A 129 9.62 -0.85 -12.02
C ALA A 129 8.75 -1.57 -13.05
N ALA A 130 8.31 -2.80 -12.75
CA ALA A 130 7.35 -3.53 -13.59
C ALA A 130 5.96 -2.86 -13.59
N CYS A 131 5.47 -2.43 -12.41
CA CYS A 131 4.21 -1.68 -12.30
C CYS A 131 4.24 -0.38 -13.11
N ALA A 132 5.33 0.39 -12.99
CA ALA A 132 5.52 1.63 -13.75
C ALA A 132 5.71 1.35 -15.26
N GLY A 133 6.39 0.27 -15.60
CA GLY A 133 6.52 -0.19 -16.98
C GLY A 133 5.17 -0.52 -17.61
N ALA A 134 4.32 -1.28 -16.93
CA ALA A 134 2.98 -1.60 -17.39
C ALA A 134 2.11 -0.34 -17.52
N LEU A 135 2.12 0.57 -16.54
CA LEU A 135 1.46 1.86 -16.64
C LEU A 135 1.98 2.67 -17.84
N GLY A 136 3.29 2.70 -18.06
CA GLY A 136 3.92 3.40 -19.18
C GLY A 136 3.48 2.84 -20.53
N VAL A 137 3.38 1.52 -20.69
CA VAL A 137 2.86 0.87 -21.89
C VAL A 137 1.41 1.24 -22.15
N LEU A 138 0.55 1.14 -21.10
CA LEU A 138 -0.87 1.50 -21.21
C LEU A 138 -1.05 2.99 -21.56
N ALA A 139 -0.28 3.87 -20.93
CA ALA A 139 -0.31 5.31 -21.18
C ALA A 139 0.16 5.64 -22.59
N SER A 140 1.28 5.06 -23.05
CA SER A 140 1.78 5.26 -24.42
C SER A 140 0.76 4.76 -25.48
N ALA A 141 0.13 3.61 -25.24
CA ALA A 141 -0.92 3.13 -26.13
C ALA A 141 -2.17 4.04 -26.12
N ALA A 142 -2.54 4.57 -24.94
CA ALA A 142 -3.65 5.51 -24.78
C ALA A 142 -3.39 6.88 -25.43
N ASP A 143 -2.12 7.28 -25.58
CA ASP A 143 -1.74 8.50 -26.31
C ASP A 143 -2.02 8.41 -27.82
N GLU A 144 -1.87 7.21 -28.40
CA GLU A 144 -2.19 6.98 -29.82
C GLU A 144 -3.69 6.81 -30.03
N GLN A 145 -4.32 5.98 -29.21
CA GLN A 145 -5.74 5.66 -29.33
C GLN A 145 -6.33 5.45 -27.94
N PRO A 146 -7.49 6.08 -27.61
CA PRO A 146 -8.13 5.85 -26.31
C PRO A 146 -8.31 4.38 -26.01
N LEU A 147 -8.09 3.97 -24.74
CA LEU A 147 -8.11 2.58 -24.31
C LEU A 147 -9.31 2.26 -23.41
N ALA A 148 -9.86 1.07 -23.59
CA ALA A 148 -10.73 0.41 -22.60
C ALA A 148 -10.04 -0.86 -22.10
N VAL A 149 -9.69 -0.93 -20.83
CA VAL A 149 -9.13 -2.10 -20.15
C VAL A 149 -10.24 -2.76 -19.32
N LEU A 150 -10.58 -3.98 -19.67
CA LEU A 150 -11.71 -4.70 -19.09
C LEU A 150 -11.19 -6.00 -18.46
N VAL A 151 -11.36 -6.15 -17.16
CA VAL A 151 -10.91 -7.35 -16.45
C VAL A 151 -12.09 -8.01 -15.77
N ASP A 152 -12.46 -9.20 -16.23
CA ASP A 152 -13.52 -10.00 -15.62
C ASP A 152 -12.96 -10.94 -14.54
N ASP A 153 -13.81 -11.37 -13.61
CA ASP A 153 -13.48 -12.26 -12.50
C ASP A 153 -12.17 -11.85 -11.75
N PHE A 154 -12.04 -10.56 -11.43
CA PHE A 154 -10.82 -9.97 -10.85
C PHE A 154 -10.39 -10.64 -9.53
N GLN A 155 -11.28 -11.32 -8.81
CA GLN A 155 -10.97 -12.11 -7.62
C GLN A 155 -10.01 -13.29 -7.93
N TRP A 156 -9.96 -13.76 -9.17
CA TRP A 156 -9.11 -14.85 -9.63
C TRP A 156 -7.83 -14.40 -10.35
N VAL A 157 -7.65 -13.09 -10.52
CA VAL A 157 -6.40 -12.52 -11.07
C VAL A 157 -5.25 -12.84 -10.14
N ASP A 158 -4.13 -13.29 -10.69
CA ASP A 158 -2.92 -13.59 -9.92
C ASP A 158 -2.46 -12.37 -9.10
N PRO A 159 -1.83 -12.58 -7.93
CA PRO A 159 -1.49 -11.50 -7.01
C PRO A 159 -0.65 -10.39 -7.64
N GLU A 160 0.29 -10.75 -8.49
CA GLU A 160 1.21 -9.83 -9.15
C GLU A 160 0.51 -8.98 -10.19
N SER A 161 -0.28 -9.58 -11.08
CA SER A 161 -1.13 -8.85 -12.04
C SER A 161 -2.11 -7.94 -11.33
N ARG A 162 -2.72 -8.41 -10.23
CA ARG A 162 -3.63 -7.61 -9.40
C ARG A 162 -2.92 -6.38 -8.85
N GLN A 163 -1.73 -6.53 -8.31
CA GLN A 163 -0.92 -5.42 -7.81
C GLN A 163 -0.63 -4.39 -8.91
N VAL A 164 -0.18 -4.84 -10.09
CA VAL A 164 0.10 -3.98 -11.25
C VAL A 164 -1.15 -3.23 -11.70
N LEU A 165 -2.27 -3.93 -11.85
CA LEU A 165 -3.53 -3.33 -12.31
C LEU A 165 -4.09 -2.31 -11.31
N LEU A 166 -4.06 -2.59 -10.01
CA LEU A 166 -4.47 -1.65 -8.97
C LEU A 166 -3.52 -0.45 -8.88
N PHE A 167 -2.21 -0.66 -9.06
CA PHE A 167 -1.24 0.41 -9.17
C PHE A 167 -1.55 1.35 -10.33
N ALA A 168 -1.80 0.79 -11.53
CA ALA A 168 -2.17 1.56 -12.71
C ALA A 168 -3.51 2.29 -12.50
N ALA A 169 -4.54 1.59 -12.00
CA ALA A 169 -5.89 2.11 -11.78
C ALA A 169 -5.92 3.41 -10.96
N ARG A 170 -5.03 3.57 -9.99
CA ARG A 170 -4.93 4.76 -9.14
C ARG A 170 -4.23 5.95 -9.82
N ARG A 171 -3.60 5.74 -10.98
CA ARG A 171 -2.70 6.71 -11.64
C ARG A 171 -3.16 7.10 -13.06
N LEU A 172 -4.41 6.81 -13.41
CA LEU A 172 -4.95 7.02 -14.76
C LEU A 172 -5.46 8.43 -15.05
N ALA A 173 -5.56 9.31 -14.07
CA ALA A 173 -6.29 10.58 -14.16
C ALA A 173 -5.89 11.47 -15.36
N ALA A 174 -4.66 11.35 -15.86
CA ALA A 174 -4.18 12.11 -17.02
C ALA A 174 -4.27 11.34 -18.35
N GLU A 175 -4.65 10.06 -18.31
CA GLU A 175 -4.62 9.18 -19.48
C GLU A 175 -5.98 9.12 -20.20
N ARG A 176 -5.99 8.81 -21.49
CA ARG A 176 -7.23 8.54 -22.22
C ARG A 176 -7.61 7.06 -22.10
N LEU A 177 -7.89 6.63 -20.83
CA LEU A 177 -8.09 5.22 -20.51
C LEU A 177 -9.23 5.02 -19.52
N VAL A 178 -10.17 4.12 -19.84
CA VAL A 178 -11.15 3.61 -18.90
C VAL A 178 -10.77 2.18 -18.49
N MET A 179 -10.72 1.90 -17.17
CA MET A 179 -10.44 0.57 -16.63
C MET A 179 -11.63 0.08 -15.80
N LEU A 180 -12.16 -1.08 -16.17
CA LEU A 180 -13.27 -1.72 -15.43
C LEU A 180 -12.80 -3.07 -14.88
N LEU A 181 -12.96 -3.24 -13.57
CA LEU A 181 -12.56 -4.44 -12.84
C LEU A 181 -13.81 -5.10 -12.26
N ALA A 182 -14.26 -6.23 -12.81
CA ALA A 182 -15.44 -6.94 -12.30
C ALA A 182 -15.04 -7.93 -11.21
N VAL A 183 -15.73 -7.86 -10.05
CA VAL A 183 -15.42 -8.67 -8.87
C VAL A 183 -16.70 -9.28 -8.30
N ARG A 184 -16.60 -10.46 -7.71
CA ARG A 184 -17.70 -11.03 -6.92
C ARG A 184 -17.82 -10.33 -5.57
N ASP A 185 -19.03 -10.00 -5.18
CA ASP A 185 -19.35 -9.48 -3.85
C ASP A 185 -19.58 -10.68 -2.93
N GLU A 186 -18.61 -11.04 -2.13
CA GLU A 186 -18.70 -12.14 -1.16
C GLU A 186 -18.74 -11.56 0.25
N PRO A 187 -19.56 -12.11 1.18
CA PRO A 187 -19.63 -11.66 2.56
C PRO A 187 -18.24 -11.76 3.22
N GLY A 188 -17.73 -10.62 3.72
CA GLY A 188 -16.44 -10.53 4.38
C GLY A 188 -15.25 -10.19 3.46
N LEU A 189 -15.39 -10.24 2.14
CA LEU A 189 -14.39 -9.70 1.22
C LEU A 189 -14.67 -8.22 0.92
N GLN A 190 -13.68 -7.38 1.19
CA GLN A 190 -13.74 -5.99 0.73
C GLN A 190 -13.35 -5.92 -0.75
N PRO A 191 -14.02 -5.07 -1.56
CA PRO A 191 -13.63 -4.87 -2.94
C PRO A 191 -12.15 -4.48 -3.05
N PRO A 192 -11.42 -5.00 -4.03
CA PRO A 192 -10.03 -4.63 -4.23
C PRO A 192 -9.92 -3.13 -4.52
N GLY A 193 -8.94 -2.48 -3.89
CA GLY A 193 -8.69 -1.04 -4.07
C GLY A 193 -9.65 -0.15 -3.27
N ARG A 194 -9.44 -0.04 -1.95
CA ARG A 194 -10.25 0.81 -1.04
C ARG A 194 -10.46 2.26 -1.53
N SER A 195 -9.64 2.75 -2.46
CA SER A 195 -9.69 4.10 -3.02
C SER A 195 -10.39 4.20 -4.39
N LEU A 196 -10.77 3.06 -5.01
CA LEU A 196 -11.43 3.08 -6.32
C LEU A 196 -12.95 3.20 -6.17
N PRO A 197 -13.63 3.95 -7.07
CA PRO A 197 -15.09 3.97 -7.12
C PRO A 197 -15.65 2.56 -7.35
N VAL A 198 -16.73 2.21 -6.63
CA VAL A 198 -17.37 0.90 -6.72
C VAL A 198 -18.80 1.07 -7.25
N LEU A 199 -19.08 0.46 -8.38
CA LEU A 199 -20.42 0.30 -8.92
C LEU A 199 -20.98 -1.06 -8.47
N ARG A 200 -21.87 -1.04 -7.48
CA ARG A 200 -22.55 -2.28 -7.03
C ARG A 200 -23.75 -2.56 -7.90
N ILE A 201 -23.85 -3.80 -8.39
CA ILE A 201 -24.97 -4.26 -9.20
C ILE A 201 -25.75 -5.36 -8.47
N GLY A 202 -27.08 -5.19 -8.37
CA GLY A 202 -28.02 -6.16 -7.79
C GLY A 202 -28.78 -6.94 -8.84
N GLY A 203 -29.79 -7.71 -8.46
CA GLY A 203 -30.69 -8.42 -9.38
C GLY A 203 -31.50 -7.47 -10.27
N LEU A 204 -32.15 -8.02 -11.31
CA LEU A 204 -33.09 -7.32 -12.19
C LEU A 204 -34.41 -7.14 -11.48
N SER A 205 -35.06 -6.02 -11.73
CA SER A 205 -36.46 -5.80 -11.32
C SER A 205 -37.43 -6.75 -12.04
N VAL A 206 -38.62 -6.90 -11.50
CA VAL A 206 -39.70 -7.71 -12.15
C VAL A 206 -39.95 -7.25 -13.59
N THR A 207 -39.89 -5.95 -13.85
CA THR A 207 -40.09 -5.37 -15.18
C THR A 207 -38.97 -5.74 -16.14
N GLU A 208 -37.73 -5.68 -15.68
CA GLU A 208 -36.56 -6.08 -16.47
C GLU A 208 -36.49 -7.59 -16.69
N CYS A 209 -36.93 -8.39 -15.70
CA CYS A 209 -37.08 -9.83 -15.86
C CYS A 209 -38.20 -10.19 -16.85
N ALA A 210 -39.28 -9.42 -16.91
CA ALA A 210 -40.33 -9.60 -17.94
C ALA A 210 -39.78 -9.28 -19.35
N GLU A 211 -38.96 -8.24 -19.47
CA GLU A 211 -38.30 -7.92 -20.73
C GLU A 211 -37.32 -9.01 -21.13
N LEU A 212 -36.55 -9.55 -20.19
CA LEU A 212 -35.62 -10.66 -20.40
C LEU A 212 -36.38 -11.91 -20.90
N ALA A 213 -37.48 -12.28 -20.22
CA ALA A 213 -38.33 -13.41 -20.63
C ALA A 213 -38.88 -13.21 -22.06
N ARG A 214 -39.31 -12.00 -22.42
CA ARG A 214 -39.82 -11.66 -23.77
C ARG A 214 -38.70 -11.77 -24.81
N VAL A 215 -37.51 -11.28 -24.55
CA VAL A 215 -36.37 -11.34 -25.50
C VAL A 215 -35.95 -12.79 -25.78
N VAL A 216 -35.95 -13.64 -24.76
CA VAL A 216 -35.62 -15.06 -24.93
C VAL A 216 -36.79 -15.90 -25.45
N GLY A 217 -37.98 -15.30 -25.58
CA GLY A 217 -39.18 -15.98 -26.15
C GLY A 217 -39.84 -16.94 -25.14
N ALA A 218 -39.64 -16.76 -23.84
CA ALA A 218 -40.24 -17.57 -22.79
C ALA A 218 -41.63 -17.05 -22.41
N ALA A 219 -42.65 -17.92 -22.49
CA ALA A 219 -44.04 -17.62 -22.09
C ALA A 219 -44.20 -17.91 -20.58
N ILE A 220 -44.21 -16.86 -19.74
CA ILE A 220 -44.39 -16.96 -18.28
C ILE A 220 -45.53 -16.01 -17.83
N SER A 221 -46.40 -16.47 -16.92
CA SER A 221 -47.46 -15.60 -16.38
C SER A 221 -46.86 -14.56 -15.40
N GLY A 222 -47.52 -13.39 -15.30
CA GLY A 222 -47.06 -12.34 -14.38
C GLY A 222 -46.92 -12.75 -12.91
N PRO A 223 -47.86 -13.54 -12.33
CA PRO A 223 -47.67 -14.10 -10.98
C PRO A 223 -46.49 -15.06 -10.87
N ALA A 224 -46.31 -15.99 -11.82
CA ALA A 224 -45.20 -16.92 -11.83
C ALA A 224 -43.84 -16.20 -11.99
N LEU A 225 -43.79 -15.14 -12.80
CA LEU A 225 -42.58 -14.30 -12.93
C LEU A 225 -42.25 -13.58 -11.62
N ARG A 226 -43.22 -13.01 -10.91
CA ARG A 226 -42.99 -12.39 -9.60
C ARG A 226 -42.41 -13.37 -8.61
N SER A 227 -42.99 -14.55 -8.48
CA SER A 227 -42.48 -15.60 -7.61
C SER A 227 -41.07 -16.04 -8.01
N LEU A 228 -40.78 -16.14 -9.30
CA LEU A 228 -39.44 -16.44 -9.79
C LEU A 228 -38.44 -15.35 -9.42
N VAL A 229 -38.78 -14.07 -9.56
CA VAL A 229 -37.93 -12.94 -9.19
C VAL A 229 -37.68 -12.91 -7.67
N GLU A 230 -38.71 -13.14 -6.85
CA GLU A 230 -38.57 -13.23 -5.39
C GLU A 230 -37.67 -14.38 -4.95
N LEU A 231 -37.74 -15.53 -5.63
CA LEU A 231 -36.89 -16.69 -5.33
C LEU A 231 -35.43 -16.56 -5.77
N THR A 232 -35.20 -15.83 -6.86
CA THR A 232 -33.87 -15.64 -7.45
C THR A 232 -33.23 -14.30 -7.09
N ASP A 233 -33.92 -13.48 -6.29
CA ASP A 233 -33.56 -12.07 -6.05
C ASP A 233 -33.27 -11.30 -7.35
N GLY A 234 -33.98 -11.67 -8.41
CA GLY A 234 -33.83 -11.11 -9.75
C GLY A 234 -32.49 -11.41 -10.42
N ASN A 235 -31.75 -12.39 -9.97
CA ASN A 235 -30.47 -12.76 -10.59
C ASN A 235 -30.68 -13.25 -12.02
N PRO A 236 -30.13 -12.56 -13.05
CA PRO A 236 -30.43 -12.85 -14.46
C PRO A 236 -30.11 -14.28 -14.88
N LEU A 237 -29.00 -14.84 -14.39
CA LEU A 237 -28.59 -16.21 -14.71
C LEU A 237 -29.61 -17.22 -14.17
N ALA A 238 -29.97 -17.05 -12.89
CA ALA A 238 -30.98 -17.92 -12.28
C ALA A 238 -32.37 -17.80 -12.94
N VAL A 239 -32.77 -16.57 -13.31
CA VAL A 239 -34.01 -16.36 -14.06
C VAL A 239 -33.96 -17.08 -15.40
N LEU A 240 -32.91 -16.97 -16.18
CA LEU A 240 -32.73 -17.63 -17.48
C LEU A 240 -32.77 -19.15 -17.39
N GLU A 241 -32.04 -19.73 -16.43
CA GLU A 241 -32.00 -21.20 -16.23
C GLU A 241 -33.37 -21.76 -15.84
N ASN A 242 -34.12 -21.05 -14.99
CA ASN A 242 -35.48 -21.49 -14.64
C ASN A 242 -36.48 -21.32 -15.83
N LEU A 243 -36.33 -20.25 -16.64
CA LEU A 243 -37.13 -20.08 -17.86
C LEU A 243 -36.83 -21.19 -18.88
N ALA A 244 -35.58 -21.64 -19.01
CA ALA A 244 -35.21 -22.73 -19.89
C ALA A 244 -35.83 -24.09 -19.45
N GLY A 245 -35.78 -24.40 -18.17
CA GLY A 245 -36.41 -25.61 -17.63
C GLY A 245 -37.94 -25.65 -17.78
N ALA A 246 -38.61 -24.52 -17.73
CA ALA A 246 -40.03 -24.42 -17.90
C ALA A 246 -40.50 -24.64 -19.37
N THR A 247 -39.66 -24.33 -20.37
CA THR A 247 -39.95 -24.53 -21.78
C THR A 247 -39.84 -26.00 -22.25
N GLU A 248 -39.18 -26.85 -21.44
CA GLU A 248 -38.91 -28.26 -21.75
C GLU A 248 -39.80 -29.29 -21.06
N GLY A 249 -40.82 -28.84 -20.32
CA GLY A 249 -41.77 -29.74 -19.69
C GLY A 249 -41.19 -30.55 -18.51
N LEU A 250 -40.03 -30.18 -17.97
CA LEU A 250 -39.47 -30.74 -16.73
C LEU A 250 -40.20 -30.13 -15.53
N GLY A 251 -41.30 -30.69 -15.13
CA GLY A 251 -42.05 -30.61 -13.88
C GLY A 251 -42.24 -29.21 -13.24
N ALA A 252 -43.45 -28.97 -12.70
CA ALA A 252 -43.85 -27.79 -11.99
C ALA A 252 -42.84 -27.46 -10.88
N PHE A 253 -42.45 -26.18 -10.80
CA PHE A 253 -41.60 -25.55 -9.82
C PHE A 253 -42.05 -25.85 -8.38
N GLU A 254 -41.26 -26.66 -7.60
CA GLU A 254 -41.48 -26.80 -6.16
C GLU A 254 -40.69 -25.68 -5.42
N PRO A 255 -41.36 -24.87 -4.60
CA PRO A 255 -40.72 -23.79 -3.86
C PRO A 255 -39.94 -24.33 -2.66
N GLY A 256 -38.63 -24.57 -2.83
CA GLY A 256 -37.70 -24.83 -1.75
C GLY A 256 -36.55 -23.83 -1.82
N ARG A 257 -36.15 -23.25 -0.67
CA ARG A 257 -35.02 -22.34 -0.55
C ARG A 257 -33.70 -23.04 -0.98
N LEU A 258 -33.36 -22.95 -2.24
CA LEU A 258 -32.04 -23.31 -2.76
C LEU A 258 -31.23 -22.03 -2.98
N THR A 259 -30.03 -21.94 -2.42
CA THR A 259 -29.10 -20.90 -2.83
C THR A 259 -28.76 -21.05 -4.31
N LEU A 260 -28.53 -19.95 -5.02
CA LEU A 260 -28.21 -19.93 -6.45
C LEU A 260 -27.14 -20.96 -6.84
N GLY A 261 -26.06 -21.10 -6.05
CA GLY A 261 -25.03 -22.09 -6.25
C GLY A 261 -25.53 -23.54 -6.26
N MET A 262 -26.39 -23.90 -5.32
CA MET A 262 -26.95 -25.25 -5.22
C MET A 262 -27.92 -25.59 -6.37
N ALA A 263 -28.69 -24.60 -6.86
CA ALA A 263 -29.60 -24.81 -7.97
C ALA A 263 -28.85 -25.06 -9.29
N LEU A 264 -27.79 -24.28 -9.53
CA LEU A 264 -26.92 -24.44 -10.70
C LEU A 264 -26.06 -25.71 -10.61
N GLU A 265 -25.50 -26.03 -9.43
CA GLU A 265 -24.78 -27.26 -9.19
C GLU A 265 -25.67 -28.49 -9.43
N ASN A 266 -26.92 -28.47 -9.01
CA ASN A 266 -27.85 -29.55 -9.20
C ASN A 266 -28.30 -29.70 -10.67
N ALA A 267 -28.51 -28.59 -11.39
CA ALA A 267 -28.90 -28.60 -12.80
C ALA A 267 -27.75 -29.12 -13.68
N TRP A 268 -26.59 -28.52 -13.59
CA TRP A 268 -25.39 -28.94 -14.36
C TRP A 268 -24.86 -30.29 -13.91
N GLY A 269 -24.99 -30.60 -12.61
CA GLY A 269 -24.57 -31.89 -12.07
C GLY A 269 -25.33 -33.06 -12.70
N ARG A 270 -26.65 -32.96 -12.87
CA ARG A 270 -27.46 -33.98 -13.56
C ARG A 270 -27.03 -34.12 -15.01
N VAL A 271 -26.83 -33.00 -15.71
CA VAL A 271 -26.38 -33.04 -17.11
C VAL A 271 -25.01 -33.71 -17.23
N PHE A 272 -24.10 -33.40 -16.29
CA PHE A 272 -22.75 -34.02 -16.24
C PHE A 272 -22.81 -35.51 -15.94
N ASP A 273 -23.64 -35.93 -14.98
CA ASP A 273 -23.75 -37.35 -14.58
C ASP A 273 -24.36 -38.22 -15.73
N ASP A 274 -25.20 -37.66 -16.59
CA ASP A 274 -25.78 -38.29 -17.75
C ASP A 274 -24.86 -38.38 -18.99
N LEU A 275 -23.66 -37.82 -18.92
CA LEU A 275 -22.67 -37.89 -20.00
C LEU A 275 -21.91 -39.24 -19.98
N PRO A 276 -21.47 -39.73 -21.15
CA PRO A 276 -20.56 -40.85 -21.25
C PRO A 276 -19.29 -40.63 -20.38
N GLU A 277 -18.72 -41.69 -19.86
CA GLU A 277 -17.53 -41.67 -19.00
C GLU A 277 -16.36 -40.95 -19.70
N ASP A 278 -16.09 -41.28 -20.96
CA ASP A 278 -15.04 -40.65 -21.76
C ASP A 278 -15.26 -39.15 -21.92
N THR A 279 -16.53 -38.72 -22.08
CA THR A 279 -16.87 -37.29 -22.14
C THR A 279 -16.65 -36.58 -20.80
N ARG A 280 -16.97 -37.23 -19.67
CA ARG A 280 -16.75 -36.66 -18.33
C ARG A 280 -15.25 -36.50 -18.06
N HIS A 281 -14.42 -37.45 -18.46
CA HIS A 281 -12.98 -37.37 -18.34
C HIS A 281 -12.40 -36.29 -19.25
N ALA A 282 -12.87 -36.19 -20.48
CA ALA A 282 -12.43 -35.16 -21.41
C ALA A 282 -12.83 -33.76 -20.90
N LEU A 283 -14.04 -33.59 -20.35
CA LEU A 283 -14.48 -32.34 -19.71
C LEU A 283 -13.61 -31.97 -18.51
N PHE A 284 -13.16 -32.95 -17.70
CA PHE A 284 -12.24 -32.68 -16.59
C PHE A 284 -10.91 -32.13 -17.10
N VAL A 285 -10.37 -32.67 -18.19
CA VAL A 285 -9.13 -32.13 -18.80
C VAL A 285 -9.34 -30.69 -19.24
N VAL A 286 -10.46 -30.38 -19.95
CA VAL A 286 -10.80 -29.01 -20.36
C VAL A 286 -10.96 -28.09 -19.15
N ALA A 287 -11.62 -28.55 -18.08
CA ALA A 287 -11.82 -27.77 -16.85
C ALA A 287 -10.50 -27.46 -16.13
N THR A 288 -9.51 -28.36 -16.24
CA THR A 288 -8.22 -28.27 -15.54
C THR A 288 -7.19 -27.48 -16.36
N ASP A 289 -7.22 -27.58 -17.70
CA ASP A 289 -6.24 -26.93 -18.60
C ASP A 289 -6.58 -25.47 -18.95
N ALA A 290 -7.50 -24.88 -18.26
CA ALA A 290 -7.82 -23.47 -18.49
C ALA A 290 -6.61 -22.52 -18.27
N ALA A 291 -5.65 -22.93 -17.42
CA ALA A 291 -4.41 -22.19 -17.16
C ALA A 291 -3.48 -22.05 -18.36
N SER A 292 -3.60 -22.89 -19.37
CA SER A 292 -2.83 -22.78 -20.62
C SER A 292 -3.66 -22.24 -21.79
N GLY A 293 -4.90 -21.79 -21.51
CA GLY A 293 -5.84 -21.41 -22.56
C GLY A 293 -6.27 -22.58 -23.44
N GLY A 294 -6.25 -23.80 -22.94
CA GLY A 294 -6.63 -24.99 -23.69
C GLY A 294 -5.56 -25.56 -24.63
N HIS A 295 -4.32 -25.07 -24.53
CA HIS A 295 -3.22 -25.47 -25.43
C HIS A 295 -2.81 -26.95 -25.29
N TYR A 296 -3.02 -27.54 -24.12
CA TYR A 296 -2.61 -28.93 -23.82
C TYR A 296 -3.78 -29.95 -23.90
N VAL A 297 -5.02 -29.48 -24.13
CA VAL A 297 -6.22 -30.34 -24.09
C VAL A 297 -6.10 -31.50 -25.07
N GLU A 298 -5.82 -31.24 -26.34
CA GLU A 298 -5.73 -32.29 -27.38
C GLU A 298 -4.65 -33.32 -27.03
N ALA A 299 -3.42 -32.84 -26.74
CA ALA A 299 -2.31 -33.72 -26.40
C ALA A 299 -2.53 -34.51 -25.09
N ALA A 300 -3.23 -33.92 -24.10
CA ALA A 300 -3.58 -34.60 -22.86
C ALA A 300 -4.69 -35.67 -23.09
N LEU A 301 -5.66 -35.38 -23.95
CA LEU A 301 -6.68 -36.36 -24.34
C LEU A 301 -6.04 -37.56 -25.07
N ASP A 302 -5.11 -37.31 -26.00
CA ASP A 302 -4.36 -38.37 -26.67
C ASP A 302 -3.57 -39.26 -25.67
N ALA A 303 -2.94 -38.63 -24.65
CA ALA A 303 -2.25 -39.37 -23.58
C ALA A 303 -3.22 -40.25 -22.75
N LEU A 304 -4.49 -39.88 -22.65
CA LEU A 304 -5.56 -40.67 -22.04
C LEU A 304 -6.20 -41.69 -23.00
N ARG A 305 -5.76 -41.75 -24.25
CA ARG A 305 -6.37 -42.52 -25.33
C ARG A 305 -7.82 -42.08 -25.64
N LEU A 306 -8.13 -40.81 -25.43
CA LEU A 306 -9.36 -40.13 -25.81
C LEU A 306 -9.08 -39.24 -27.03
N SER A 307 -10.10 -38.91 -27.77
CA SER A 307 -10.00 -37.97 -28.89
C SER A 307 -10.83 -36.69 -28.61
N LEU A 308 -10.61 -35.64 -29.38
CA LEU A 308 -11.48 -34.45 -29.34
C LEU A 308 -12.94 -34.81 -29.57
N GLY A 309 -13.22 -35.88 -30.34
CA GLY A 309 -14.56 -36.41 -30.53
C GLY A 309 -15.25 -36.88 -29.26
N SER A 310 -14.51 -37.21 -28.20
CA SER A 310 -15.06 -37.51 -26.87
C SER A 310 -15.78 -36.32 -26.24
N LEU A 311 -15.52 -35.10 -26.70
CA LEU A 311 -16.21 -33.89 -26.24
C LEU A 311 -17.55 -33.63 -26.97
N ALA A 312 -17.83 -34.28 -28.09
CA ALA A 312 -19.03 -34.03 -28.89
C ALA A 312 -20.35 -34.14 -28.09
N PRO A 313 -20.56 -35.12 -27.17
CA PRO A 313 -21.75 -35.13 -26.33
C PRO A 313 -21.88 -33.92 -25.38
N ALA A 314 -20.75 -33.37 -24.91
CA ALA A 314 -20.69 -32.17 -24.06
C ALA A 314 -20.96 -30.90 -24.90
N GLU A 315 -20.43 -30.84 -26.12
CA GLU A 315 -20.67 -29.75 -27.07
C GLU A 315 -22.17 -29.71 -27.49
N CYS A 316 -22.76 -30.86 -27.84
CA CYS A 316 -24.20 -30.95 -28.14
C CYS A 316 -25.10 -30.50 -26.99
N ARG A 317 -24.64 -30.65 -25.73
CA ARG A 317 -25.36 -30.17 -24.54
C ARG A 317 -24.93 -28.76 -24.12
N GLY A 318 -24.12 -28.10 -24.90
CA GLY A 318 -23.69 -26.73 -24.70
C GLY A 318 -22.81 -26.52 -23.43
N LEU A 319 -22.05 -27.54 -22.99
CA LEU A 319 -21.16 -27.46 -21.83
C LEU A 319 -19.79 -26.94 -22.20
N VAL A 320 -19.35 -27.12 -23.45
CA VAL A 320 -18.12 -26.57 -24.01
C VAL A 320 -18.43 -25.69 -25.23
N ARG A 321 -17.51 -24.79 -25.52
CA ARG A 321 -17.51 -23.96 -26.72
C ARG A 321 -16.10 -23.86 -27.29
N THR A 322 -15.99 -23.66 -28.58
CA THR A 322 -14.74 -23.30 -29.25
C THR A 322 -14.71 -21.77 -29.42
N ALA A 323 -13.70 -21.12 -28.85
CA ALA A 323 -13.45 -19.69 -28.99
C ALA A 323 -11.96 -19.51 -29.34
N ASP A 324 -11.68 -18.70 -30.37
CA ASP A 324 -10.29 -18.41 -30.83
C ASP A 324 -9.43 -19.65 -31.10
N GLY A 325 -10.07 -20.73 -31.59
CA GLY A 325 -9.39 -22.00 -31.85
C GLY A 325 -9.15 -22.87 -30.61
N GLN A 326 -9.63 -22.48 -29.46
CA GLN A 326 -9.45 -23.19 -28.18
C GLN A 326 -10.77 -23.73 -27.64
N ILE A 327 -10.70 -24.87 -26.94
CA ILE A 327 -11.86 -25.50 -26.31
C ILE A 327 -11.93 -25.04 -24.86
N GLN A 328 -13.07 -24.45 -24.51
CA GLN A 328 -13.29 -23.89 -23.16
C GLN A 328 -14.64 -24.35 -22.61
N LEU A 329 -14.74 -24.44 -21.30
CA LEU A 329 -16.05 -24.56 -20.64
C LEU A 329 -16.88 -23.33 -20.97
N ARG A 330 -18.16 -23.56 -21.30
CA ARG A 330 -19.08 -22.47 -21.64
C ARG A 330 -19.26 -21.45 -20.50
N HIS A 331 -19.27 -21.93 -19.27
CA HIS A 331 -19.38 -21.10 -18.09
C HIS A 331 -18.41 -21.54 -16.99
N PRO A 332 -17.63 -20.62 -16.39
CA PRO A 332 -16.65 -20.97 -15.35
C PRO A 332 -17.24 -21.66 -14.13
N LEU A 333 -18.51 -21.33 -13.77
CA LEU A 333 -19.21 -21.98 -12.66
C LEU A 333 -19.44 -23.49 -12.87
N MET A 334 -19.22 -24.00 -14.07
CA MET A 334 -19.25 -25.45 -14.36
C MET A 334 -18.00 -26.16 -13.86
N ARG A 335 -16.85 -25.47 -13.71
CA ARG A 335 -15.59 -26.08 -13.27
C ARG A 335 -15.72 -26.77 -11.90
N PRO A 336 -16.26 -26.15 -10.84
CA PRO A 336 -16.48 -26.81 -9.56
C PRO A 336 -17.38 -28.06 -9.68
N VAL A 337 -18.38 -28.02 -10.54
CA VAL A 337 -19.28 -29.17 -10.79
C VAL A 337 -18.51 -30.31 -11.45
N VAL A 338 -17.79 -30.03 -12.53
CA VAL A 338 -16.95 -31.00 -13.25
C VAL A 338 -15.89 -31.61 -12.34
N THR A 339 -15.11 -30.74 -11.66
CA THR A 339 -14.03 -31.20 -10.76
C THR A 339 -14.60 -31.92 -9.54
N GLY A 340 -15.69 -31.43 -8.93
CA GLY A 340 -16.32 -32.03 -7.77
C GLY A 340 -16.89 -33.44 -8.03
N ARG A 341 -17.47 -33.65 -9.22
CA ARG A 341 -18.14 -34.91 -9.57
C ARG A 341 -17.21 -35.93 -10.27
N THR A 342 -16.05 -35.50 -10.76
CA THR A 342 -15.06 -36.43 -11.36
C THR A 342 -14.41 -37.25 -10.26
N PRO A 343 -14.37 -38.61 -10.35
CA PRO A 343 -13.73 -39.47 -9.38
C PRO A 343 -12.24 -39.16 -9.18
N LEU A 344 -11.72 -39.37 -7.96
CA LEU A 344 -10.32 -39.06 -7.62
C LEU A 344 -9.29 -39.70 -8.57
N TRP A 345 -9.50 -40.95 -8.95
CA TRP A 345 -8.60 -41.64 -9.86
C TRP A 345 -8.58 -40.99 -11.26
N ALA A 346 -9.71 -40.57 -11.75
CA ALA A 346 -9.86 -39.89 -13.04
C ALA A 346 -9.25 -38.48 -13.02
N ARG A 347 -9.44 -37.75 -11.91
CA ARG A 347 -8.73 -36.48 -11.70
C ARG A 347 -7.22 -36.67 -11.75
N ALA A 348 -6.71 -37.65 -11.00
CA ALA A 348 -5.29 -37.92 -10.98
C ALA A 348 -4.76 -38.37 -12.37
N ALA A 349 -5.52 -39.14 -13.13
CA ALA A 349 -5.19 -39.51 -14.50
C ALA A 349 -5.14 -38.29 -15.45
N GLY A 350 -6.17 -37.46 -15.43
CA GLY A 350 -6.24 -36.22 -16.22
C GLY A 350 -5.10 -35.25 -15.91
N CYS A 351 -4.83 -35.02 -14.62
CA CYS A 351 -3.71 -34.18 -14.21
C CYS A 351 -2.34 -34.73 -14.62
N ARG A 352 -2.13 -36.04 -14.53
CA ARG A 352 -0.90 -36.68 -15.04
C ARG A 352 -0.75 -36.57 -16.55
N ALA A 353 -1.85 -36.68 -17.29
CA ALA A 353 -1.84 -36.50 -18.74
C ALA A 353 -1.44 -35.08 -19.12
N LEU A 354 -2.02 -34.06 -18.43
CA LEU A 354 -1.63 -32.66 -18.59
C LEU A 354 -0.16 -32.45 -18.22
N ALA A 355 0.31 -33.04 -17.12
CA ALA A 355 1.70 -32.93 -16.69
C ALA A 355 2.70 -33.57 -17.68
N ALA A 356 2.28 -34.59 -18.45
CA ALA A 356 3.12 -35.23 -19.44
C ALA A 356 3.40 -34.31 -20.64
N VAL A 357 2.49 -33.44 -20.98
CA VAL A 357 2.57 -32.53 -22.16
C VAL A 357 2.97 -31.11 -21.78
N ALA A 358 2.73 -30.69 -20.56
CA ALA A 358 3.10 -29.37 -20.06
C ALA A 358 4.58 -29.33 -19.65
N GLY A 359 5.18 -28.13 -19.71
CA GLY A 359 6.54 -27.83 -19.26
C GLY A 359 6.60 -26.95 -18.02
N GLY A 360 7.82 -26.79 -17.46
CA GLY A 360 8.12 -25.82 -16.41
C GLY A 360 7.24 -25.94 -15.16
N HIS A 361 6.79 -24.82 -14.66
CA HIS A 361 5.97 -24.72 -13.45
C HIS A 361 4.56 -25.34 -13.60
N LEU A 362 3.93 -25.27 -14.78
CA LEU A 362 2.63 -25.93 -15.04
C LEU A 362 2.70 -27.44 -14.82
N ARG A 363 3.78 -28.07 -15.28
CA ARG A 363 4.01 -29.48 -15.03
C ARG A 363 4.03 -29.79 -13.53
N ALA A 364 4.76 -28.99 -12.74
CA ALA A 364 4.84 -29.17 -11.29
C ALA A 364 3.46 -29.06 -10.63
N TRP A 365 2.65 -28.08 -11.06
CA TRP A 365 1.30 -27.87 -10.54
C TRP A 365 0.33 -29.00 -10.93
N TYR A 366 0.36 -29.49 -12.17
CA TYR A 366 -0.47 -30.64 -12.56
C TYR A 366 -0.06 -31.93 -11.82
N LEU A 367 1.24 -32.16 -11.61
CA LEU A 367 1.69 -33.25 -10.77
C LEU A 367 1.21 -33.10 -9.32
N ALA A 368 1.27 -31.90 -8.78
CA ALA A 368 0.79 -31.60 -7.43
C ALA A 368 -0.74 -31.79 -7.30
N ALA A 369 -1.49 -31.46 -8.33
CA ALA A 369 -2.93 -31.71 -8.38
C ALA A 369 -3.29 -33.22 -8.53
N ALA A 370 -2.40 -33.99 -9.12
CA ALA A 370 -2.54 -35.43 -9.23
C ALA A 370 -2.13 -36.20 -7.98
N ALA A 371 -1.40 -35.56 -7.05
CA ALA A 371 -0.88 -36.22 -5.85
C ALA A 371 -2.01 -36.51 -4.84
N THR A 372 -2.02 -37.74 -4.32
CA THR A 372 -2.99 -38.20 -3.31
C THR A 372 -2.42 -38.24 -1.90
N GLY A 373 -1.16 -37.86 -1.74
CA GLY A 373 -0.42 -37.82 -0.47
C GLY A 373 0.93 -37.15 -0.64
N PRO A 374 1.78 -37.17 0.39
CA PRO A 374 3.14 -36.63 0.31
C PRO A 374 3.96 -37.28 -0.83
N ASP A 375 4.69 -36.46 -1.59
CA ASP A 375 5.56 -36.87 -2.68
C ASP A 375 6.73 -35.88 -2.78
N ASP A 376 7.91 -36.31 -2.32
CA ASP A 376 9.07 -35.43 -2.23
C ASP A 376 9.62 -35.03 -3.62
N ALA A 377 9.43 -35.84 -4.66
CA ALA A 377 9.86 -35.47 -6.01
C ALA A 377 9.00 -34.36 -6.59
N ILE A 378 7.68 -34.38 -6.34
CA ILE A 378 6.76 -33.29 -6.73
C ILE A 378 7.04 -32.06 -5.89
N ALA A 379 7.27 -32.23 -4.59
CA ALA A 379 7.61 -31.13 -3.70
C ALA A 379 8.91 -30.42 -4.13
N GLU A 380 9.90 -31.14 -4.63
CA GLU A 380 11.13 -30.56 -5.15
C GLU A 380 10.91 -29.80 -6.48
N ALA A 381 10.09 -30.36 -7.36
CA ALA A 381 9.70 -29.68 -8.60
C ALA A 381 8.96 -28.34 -8.32
N LEU A 382 8.08 -28.32 -7.31
CA LEU A 382 7.42 -27.10 -6.85
C LEU A 382 8.43 -26.12 -6.20
N THR A 383 9.42 -26.62 -5.45
CA THR A 383 10.50 -25.80 -4.89
C THR A 383 11.26 -25.04 -5.99
N ALA A 384 11.62 -25.74 -7.08
CA ALA A 384 12.27 -25.11 -8.23
C ALA A 384 11.35 -24.07 -8.91
N ALA A 385 10.07 -24.38 -9.06
CA ALA A 385 9.08 -23.45 -9.63
C ALA A 385 8.88 -22.19 -8.75
N ALA A 386 8.89 -22.35 -7.43
CA ALA A 386 8.81 -21.23 -6.49
C ALA A 386 10.04 -20.32 -6.58
N ALA A 387 11.24 -20.91 -6.68
CA ALA A 387 12.48 -20.15 -6.85
C ALA A 387 12.48 -19.36 -8.17
N ASP A 388 11.99 -19.93 -9.27
CA ASP A 388 11.84 -19.24 -10.55
C ASP A 388 10.82 -18.09 -10.47
N ALA A 389 9.67 -18.30 -9.85
CA ALA A 389 8.69 -17.24 -9.62
C ALA A 389 9.29 -16.09 -8.79
N ARG A 390 10.04 -16.40 -7.72
CA ARG A 390 10.73 -15.41 -6.90
C ARG A 390 11.76 -14.59 -7.69
N GLN A 391 12.54 -15.22 -8.58
CA GLN A 391 13.49 -14.51 -9.44
C GLN A 391 12.83 -13.50 -10.36
N ARG A 392 11.58 -13.77 -10.75
CA ARG A 392 10.75 -12.86 -11.53
C ARG A 392 9.95 -11.86 -10.70
N HIS A 393 10.23 -11.76 -9.38
CA HIS A 393 9.49 -10.96 -8.40
C HIS A 393 8.02 -11.38 -8.20
N GLY A 394 7.66 -12.58 -8.62
CA GLY A 394 6.37 -13.20 -8.36
C GLY A 394 6.29 -13.72 -6.92
N TYR A 395 6.39 -12.85 -5.93
CA TYR A 395 6.44 -13.27 -4.52
C TYR A 395 5.17 -13.94 -4.05
N GLY A 396 3.99 -13.50 -4.50
CA GLY A 396 2.72 -14.10 -4.14
C GLY A 396 2.54 -15.50 -4.76
N ALA A 397 2.91 -15.66 -6.04
CA ALA A 397 2.93 -16.95 -6.71
C ALA A 397 3.97 -17.89 -6.09
N SER A 398 5.18 -17.38 -5.79
CA SER A 398 6.23 -18.13 -5.10
C SER A 398 5.74 -18.61 -3.74
N ALA A 399 5.13 -17.76 -2.93
CA ALA A 399 4.60 -18.10 -1.61
C ALA A 399 3.57 -19.23 -1.66
N LYS A 400 2.60 -19.15 -2.57
CA LYS A 400 1.60 -20.21 -2.78
C LYS A 400 2.26 -21.54 -3.23
N THR A 401 3.26 -21.45 -4.09
CA THR A 401 3.99 -22.62 -4.61
C THR A 401 4.82 -23.28 -3.50
N TRP A 402 5.53 -22.50 -2.66
CA TRP A 402 6.19 -23.01 -1.46
C TRP A 402 5.22 -23.67 -0.49
N ARG A 403 4.07 -23.04 -0.25
CA ARG A 403 3.01 -23.61 0.60
C ARG A 403 2.56 -24.98 0.08
N ARG A 404 2.32 -25.10 -1.24
CA ARG A 404 1.93 -26.38 -1.86
C ARG A 404 3.05 -27.41 -1.79
N ALA A 405 4.30 -27.02 -1.95
CA ALA A 405 5.45 -27.89 -1.76
C ALA A 405 5.53 -28.43 -0.33
N ALA A 406 5.27 -27.58 0.67
CA ALA A 406 5.22 -27.98 2.07
C ALA A 406 4.13 -29.03 2.36
N GLU A 407 2.93 -28.87 1.77
CA GLU A 407 1.82 -29.83 1.92
C GLU A 407 2.19 -31.24 1.39
N LEU A 408 3.00 -31.31 0.33
CA LEU A 408 3.44 -32.57 -0.28
C LEU A 408 4.74 -33.14 0.31
N THR A 409 5.29 -32.52 1.35
CA THR A 409 6.51 -32.93 2.01
C THR A 409 6.21 -33.85 3.18
N ALA A 410 6.82 -35.04 3.21
CA ALA A 410 6.64 -35.97 4.32
C ALA A 410 7.46 -35.59 5.55
N ASP A 411 8.71 -35.18 5.35
CA ASP A 411 9.62 -34.79 6.44
C ASP A 411 9.16 -33.46 7.12
N HIS A 412 8.99 -33.49 8.45
CA HIS A 412 8.53 -32.35 9.20
C HIS A 412 9.50 -31.17 9.17
N GLY A 413 10.81 -31.42 9.19
CA GLY A 413 11.82 -30.36 9.16
C GLY A 413 11.85 -29.65 7.80
N MET A 414 11.80 -30.41 6.70
CA MET A 414 11.71 -29.87 5.36
C MET A 414 10.39 -29.16 5.10
N ARG A 415 9.27 -29.70 5.63
CA ARG A 415 7.96 -29.02 5.59
C ARG A 415 8.02 -27.67 6.27
N ALA A 416 8.58 -27.62 7.49
CA ALA A 416 8.76 -26.36 8.23
C ALA A 416 9.64 -25.36 7.46
N ALA A 417 10.73 -25.80 6.87
CA ALA A 417 11.61 -24.94 6.06
C ALA A 417 10.87 -24.34 4.84
N ARG A 418 10.08 -25.17 4.12
CA ARG A 418 9.28 -24.71 2.98
C ARG A 418 8.17 -23.72 3.39
N LEU A 419 7.51 -23.94 4.55
CA LEU A 419 6.55 -23.00 5.12
C LEU A 419 7.22 -21.66 5.48
N LEU A 420 8.45 -21.70 5.97
CA LEU A 420 9.17 -20.47 6.30
C LEU A 420 9.55 -19.67 5.03
N HIS A 421 9.90 -20.34 3.95
CA HIS A 421 10.06 -19.69 2.64
C HIS A 421 8.74 -19.09 2.13
N ALA A 422 7.63 -19.85 2.25
CA ALA A 422 6.31 -19.36 1.91
C ALA A 422 5.95 -18.09 2.69
N ALA A 423 6.17 -18.09 4.02
CA ALA A 423 5.93 -16.94 4.88
C ALA A 423 6.80 -15.72 4.52
N THR A 424 8.08 -15.95 4.19
CA THR A 424 9.00 -14.88 3.76
C THR A 424 8.52 -14.24 2.48
N ASP A 425 8.14 -15.02 1.49
CA ASP A 425 7.67 -14.50 0.20
C ASP A 425 6.28 -13.85 0.32
N SER A 426 5.41 -14.37 1.20
CA SER A 426 4.12 -13.76 1.52
C SER A 426 4.28 -12.36 2.13
N LEU A 427 5.24 -12.20 3.04
CA LEU A 427 5.56 -10.89 3.63
C LEU A 427 6.07 -9.89 2.57
N LEU A 428 6.92 -10.35 1.63
CA LEU A 428 7.40 -9.54 0.51
C LEU A 428 6.28 -9.17 -0.48
N ALA A 429 5.28 -10.05 -0.62
CA ALA A 429 4.07 -9.77 -1.41
C ALA A 429 3.08 -8.82 -0.72
N GLY A 430 3.31 -8.46 0.55
CA GLY A 430 2.42 -7.60 1.34
C GLY A 430 1.29 -8.34 2.05
N ASP A 431 1.27 -9.68 2.03
CA ASP A 431 0.29 -10.51 2.74
C ASP A 431 0.83 -10.95 4.11
N SER A 432 0.83 -10.02 5.06
CA SER A 432 1.29 -10.28 6.43
C SER A 432 0.44 -11.33 7.15
N ALA A 433 -0.85 -11.45 6.82
CA ALA A 433 -1.74 -12.42 7.47
C ALA A 433 -1.36 -13.87 7.12
N ALA A 434 -1.12 -14.16 5.84
CA ALA A 434 -0.62 -15.46 5.41
C ALA A 434 0.78 -15.75 5.97
N ALA A 435 1.67 -14.74 6.02
CA ALA A 435 3.00 -14.89 6.63
C ALA A 435 2.90 -15.31 8.10
N VAL A 436 2.02 -14.68 8.89
CA VAL A 436 1.78 -15.05 10.30
C VAL A 436 1.29 -16.49 10.40
N ALA A 437 0.26 -16.87 9.63
CA ALA A 437 -0.32 -18.20 9.69
C ALA A 437 0.72 -19.29 9.35
N TRP A 438 1.51 -19.09 8.31
CA TRP A 438 2.50 -20.09 7.86
C TRP A 438 3.74 -20.15 8.76
N CYS A 439 4.16 -19.05 9.38
CA CYS A 439 5.20 -19.10 10.43
C CYS A 439 4.72 -19.90 11.65
N GLN A 440 3.48 -19.72 12.09
CA GLN A 440 2.92 -20.48 13.20
C GLN A 440 2.83 -21.96 12.89
N GLU A 441 2.40 -22.31 11.67
CA GLU A 441 2.39 -23.71 11.22
C GLU A 441 3.81 -24.28 11.14
N ALA A 442 4.79 -23.53 10.63
CA ALA A 442 6.19 -23.95 10.58
C ALA A 442 6.76 -24.24 11.98
N LEU A 443 6.45 -23.40 12.95
CA LEU A 443 6.85 -23.59 14.35
C LEU A 443 6.21 -24.84 15.00
N ALA A 444 5.01 -25.23 14.56
CA ALA A 444 4.37 -26.46 15.04
C ALA A 444 5.08 -27.73 14.50
N HIS A 445 5.80 -27.66 13.39
CA HIS A 445 6.52 -28.79 12.77
C HIS A 445 7.99 -28.89 13.17
N CYS A 446 8.62 -27.80 13.60
CA CYS A 446 10.05 -27.81 13.95
C CYS A 446 10.33 -26.94 15.18
N HIS A 447 10.82 -27.58 16.26
CA HIS A 447 11.07 -26.93 17.54
C HIS A 447 12.57 -26.68 17.82
N SER A 448 13.45 -26.87 16.86
CA SER A 448 14.87 -26.57 17.09
C SER A 448 15.08 -25.07 17.38
N PRO A 449 15.88 -24.70 18.39
CA PRO A 449 16.03 -23.28 18.76
C PRO A 449 16.51 -22.38 17.62
N GLY A 450 17.38 -22.89 16.74
CA GLY A 450 17.87 -22.15 15.58
C GLY A 450 16.81 -21.92 14.51
N PHE A 451 15.91 -22.88 14.31
CA PHE A 451 14.78 -22.73 13.41
C PHE A 451 13.74 -21.75 13.99
N ALA A 452 13.41 -21.96 15.27
CA ALA A 452 12.46 -21.09 15.97
C ALA A 452 12.90 -19.62 15.95
N ALA A 453 14.20 -19.35 16.11
CA ALA A 453 14.73 -17.99 16.01
C ALA A 453 14.50 -17.36 14.64
N LYS A 454 14.73 -18.11 13.55
CA LYS A 454 14.48 -17.64 12.18
C LYS A 454 12.98 -17.41 11.92
N ALA A 455 12.14 -18.33 12.37
CA ALA A 455 10.70 -18.24 12.19
C ALA A 455 10.10 -17.07 12.99
N GLU A 456 10.52 -16.88 14.23
CA GLU A 456 10.07 -15.75 15.07
C GLU A 456 10.54 -14.40 14.55
N LEU A 457 11.70 -14.31 13.89
CA LEU A 457 12.13 -13.07 13.23
C LEU A 457 11.15 -12.66 12.12
N ILE A 458 10.75 -13.60 11.27
CA ILE A 458 9.79 -13.36 10.19
C ILE A 458 8.40 -13.10 10.76
N LEU A 459 7.98 -13.90 11.74
CA LEU A 459 6.70 -13.76 12.43
C LEU A 459 6.59 -12.40 13.15
N GLY A 460 7.66 -11.97 13.82
CA GLY A 460 7.73 -10.68 14.48
C GLY A 460 7.57 -9.51 13.49
N ARG A 461 8.26 -9.56 12.37
CA ARG A 461 8.10 -8.59 11.28
C ARG A 461 6.68 -8.58 10.71
N ALA A 462 6.15 -9.76 10.41
CA ALA A 462 4.80 -9.89 9.85
C ALA A 462 3.74 -9.30 10.78
N ARG A 463 3.80 -9.59 12.08
CA ARG A 463 2.92 -9.04 13.09
C ARG A 463 3.07 -7.53 13.26
N THR A 464 4.31 -7.04 13.29
CA THR A 464 4.59 -5.59 13.39
C THR A 464 3.94 -4.82 12.24
N TRP A 465 4.08 -5.32 11.02
CA TRP A 465 3.47 -4.68 9.84
C TRP A 465 1.96 -4.87 9.77
N ALA A 466 1.44 -6.01 10.25
CA ALA A 466 -0.01 -6.26 10.35
C ALA A 466 -0.70 -5.39 11.41
N GLY A 467 0.06 -4.70 12.27
CA GLY A 467 -0.48 -3.88 13.34
C GLY A 467 -0.76 -4.66 14.64
N ASP A 468 0.02 -5.70 14.90
CA ASP A 468 -0.05 -6.51 16.13
C ASP A 468 1.31 -6.48 16.86
N PRO A 469 1.78 -5.28 17.30
CA PRO A 469 3.16 -5.09 17.76
C PRO A 469 3.46 -5.75 19.13
N LEU A 470 2.50 -5.90 20.03
CA LEU A 470 2.78 -6.48 21.36
C LEU A 470 3.09 -7.99 21.29
N PRO A 471 2.29 -8.84 20.63
CA PRO A 471 2.66 -10.23 20.38
C PRO A 471 3.94 -10.41 19.55
N ALA A 472 4.25 -9.44 18.64
CA ALA A 472 5.53 -9.43 17.92
C ALA A 472 6.70 -9.27 18.90
N PHE A 473 6.64 -8.28 19.79
CA PHE A 473 7.65 -8.04 20.83
C PHE A 473 7.86 -9.26 21.70
N ASP A 474 6.78 -9.81 22.26
CA ASP A 474 6.84 -10.97 23.17
C ASP A 474 7.45 -12.21 22.50
N GLY A 475 7.12 -12.47 21.24
CA GLY A 475 7.66 -13.57 20.44
C GLY A 475 9.16 -13.45 20.22
N LEU A 476 9.60 -12.26 19.78
CA LEU A 476 11.00 -11.97 19.52
C LEU A 476 11.87 -12.08 20.79
N VAL A 477 11.41 -11.54 21.92
CA VAL A 477 12.14 -11.61 23.20
C VAL A 477 12.23 -13.05 23.72
N ARG A 478 11.14 -13.82 23.63
CA ARG A 478 11.19 -15.24 24.03
C ARG A 478 12.15 -16.05 23.17
N ALA A 479 12.13 -15.85 21.84
CA ALA A 479 13.04 -16.55 20.93
C ALA A 479 14.51 -16.17 21.18
N ALA A 480 14.79 -14.88 21.45
CA ALA A 480 16.12 -14.43 21.82
C ALA A 480 16.63 -15.10 23.09
N ALA A 481 15.80 -15.16 24.14
CA ALA A 481 16.15 -15.83 25.39
C ALA A 481 16.47 -17.33 25.20
N ALA A 482 15.73 -18.01 24.32
CA ALA A 482 15.93 -19.42 24.04
C ALA A 482 17.26 -19.72 23.31
N ILE A 483 17.72 -18.78 22.45
CA ILE A 483 18.93 -19.03 21.61
C ILE A 483 20.19 -18.33 22.12
N ARG A 484 20.10 -17.45 23.12
CA ARG A 484 21.22 -16.56 23.54
C ARG A 484 22.52 -17.30 23.88
N ARG A 485 22.44 -18.52 24.43
CA ARG A 485 23.62 -19.34 24.80
C ARG A 485 24.22 -20.08 23.60
N VAL A 486 23.42 -20.39 22.60
CA VAL A 486 23.81 -21.19 21.44
C VAL A 486 24.26 -20.29 20.28
N ASN A 487 23.57 -19.19 20.06
CA ASN A 487 23.88 -18.22 19.01
C ASN A 487 23.56 -16.79 19.50
N PRO A 488 24.52 -16.14 20.20
CA PRO A 488 24.35 -14.79 20.71
C PRO A 488 24.08 -13.74 19.60
N ALA A 489 24.65 -13.94 18.41
CA ALA A 489 24.42 -13.03 17.28
C ALA A 489 22.98 -13.06 16.79
N ALA A 490 22.36 -14.24 16.69
CA ALA A 490 20.96 -14.37 16.35
C ALA A 490 20.06 -13.82 17.47
N ALA A 491 20.42 -14.01 18.75
CA ALA A 491 19.71 -13.41 19.87
C ALA A 491 19.76 -11.87 19.82
N ALA A 492 20.90 -11.29 19.52
CA ALA A 492 21.06 -9.85 19.36
C ALA A 492 20.20 -9.30 18.20
N ALA A 493 20.13 -10.03 17.08
CA ALA A 493 19.26 -9.64 15.95
C ALA A 493 17.77 -9.68 16.31
N LEU A 494 17.31 -10.69 17.06
CA LEU A 494 15.93 -10.79 17.54
C LEU A 494 15.57 -9.66 18.52
N LEU A 495 16.48 -9.36 19.47
CA LEU A 495 16.29 -8.27 20.44
C LEU A 495 16.29 -6.90 19.74
N ALA A 496 17.19 -6.69 18.79
CA ALA A 496 17.18 -5.46 17.99
C ALA A 496 15.88 -5.30 17.21
N GLU A 497 15.39 -6.35 16.56
CA GLU A 497 14.10 -6.30 15.86
C GLU A 497 12.92 -6.03 16.81
N ALA A 498 13.01 -6.42 18.09
CA ALA A 498 11.98 -6.16 19.09
C ALA A 498 11.88 -4.67 19.50
N THR A 499 12.86 -3.82 19.18
CA THR A 499 12.83 -2.39 19.50
C THR A 499 11.70 -1.66 18.77
N LEU A 500 11.48 -1.98 17.50
CA LEU A 500 10.44 -1.34 16.68
C LEU A 500 9.02 -1.62 17.19
N PRO A 501 8.58 -2.87 17.41
CA PRO A 501 7.25 -3.12 17.98
C PRO A 501 7.10 -2.55 19.40
N ALA A 502 8.15 -2.52 20.23
CA ALA A 502 8.11 -1.85 21.52
C ALA A 502 7.84 -0.34 21.38
N ALA A 503 8.53 0.34 20.48
CA ALA A 503 8.30 1.76 20.17
C ALA A 503 6.89 2.03 19.65
N MET A 504 6.37 1.16 18.77
CA MET A 504 5.02 1.28 18.23
C MET A 504 3.93 1.13 19.30
N THR A 505 4.14 0.28 20.32
CA THR A 505 3.20 0.18 21.46
C THR A 505 3.23 1.40 22.39
N GLY A 506 4.13 2.36 22.16
CA GLY A 506 4.33 3.48 23.04
C GLY A 506 5.05 3.10 24.34
N ARG A 507 5.83 1.99 24.37
CA ARG A 507 6.54 1.51 25.55
C ARG A 507 8.06 1.66 25.34
N VAL A 508 8.54 2.90 25.37
CA VAL A 508 9.97 3.22 25.12
C VAL A 508 10.89 2.51 26.10
N HIS A 509 10.47 2.33 27.36
CA HIS A 509 11.23 1.60 28.37
C HIS A 509 11.52 0.14 27.96
N LEU A 510 10.62 -0.51 27.21
CA LEU A 510 10.86 -1.87 26.69
C LEU A 510 11.88 -1.86 25.54
N ALA A 511 11.79 -0.88 24.63
CA ALA A 511 12.77 -0.73 23.57
C ALA A 511 14.18 -0.50 24.14
N ARG A 512 14.30 0.35 25.16
CA ARG A 512 15.56 0.59 25.87
C ARG A 512 16.08 -0.70 26.54
N GLN A 513 15.21 -1.45 27.24
CA GLN A 513 15.59 -2.68 27.94
C GLN A 513 16.14 -3.75 26.99
N VAL A 514 15.53 -3.95 25.80
CA VAL A 514 16.05 -4.92 24.83
C VAL A 514 17.36 -4.45 24.21
N ALA A 515 17.53 -3.14 24.00
CA ALA A 515 18.81 -2.58 23.52
C ALA A 515 19.94 -2.79 24.56
N GLU A 516 19.66 -2.67 25.84
CA GLU A 516 20.58 -2.99 26.93
C GLU A 516 20.97 -4.49 26.94
N GLN A 517 20.00 -5.38 26.72
CA GLN A 517 20.30 -6.81 26.59
C GLN A 517 21.19 -7.12 25.37
N VAL A 518 21.07 -6.37 24.27
CA VAL A 518 21.99 -6.49 23.13
C VAL A 518 23.41 -6.06 23.53
N GLU A 519 23.58 -4.96 24.29
CA GLU A 519 24.87 -4.54 24.79
C GLU A 519 25.50 -5.60 25.70
N GLU A 520 24.74 -6.18 26.64
CA GLU A 520 25.20 -7.27 27.51
C GLU A 520 25.71 -8.46 26.69
N LEU A 521 24.97 -8.89 25.68
CA LEU A 521 25.38 -9.99 24.80
C LEU A 521 26.71 -9.71 24.10
N TRP A 522 26.98 -8.45 23.75
CA TRP A 522 28.24 -8.06 23.11
C TRP A 522 29.42 -7.91 24.09
N GLN A 523 29.14 -7.63 25.35
CA GLN A 523 30.17 -7.60 26.42
C GLN A 523 30.58 -9.01 26.86
N ASP A 524 29.61 -9.94 26.95
CA ASP A 524 29.82 -11.31 27.43
C ASP A 524 30.43 -12.25 26.38
N SER A 525 30.40 -11.88 25.11
CA SER A 525 30.83 -12.75 24.03
C SER A 525 32.14 -12.27 23.41
N THR A 526 32.93 -13.23 22.89
CA THR A 526 34.10 -12.97 22.03
C THR A 526 33.76 -12.15 20.76
N LEU A 527 32.47 -11.91 20.51
CA LEU A 527 31.93 -10.98 19.51
C LEU A 527 32.28 -9.50 19.86
N GLY A 528 32.58 -9.16 21.13
CA GLY A 528 32.84 -7.80 21.58
C GLY A 528 34.13 -7.17 21.10
N ALA A 529 35.17 -7.96 20.83
CA ALA A 529 36.47 -7.45 20.36
C ALA A 529 36.52 -7.16 18.86
N ALA A 530 35.56 -7.73 18.12
CA ALA A 530 35.50 -7.59 16.70
C ALA A 530 34.14 -7.06 16.25
N GLY A 531 33.59 -6.02 16.53
CA GLY A 531 32.34 -5.49 15.96
C GLY A 531 32.01 -5.87 14.48
N SER A 532 32.76 -6.80 13.94
CA SER A 532 32.78 -7.31 12.59
C SER A 532 31.62 -8.27 12.21
N GLY A 533 30.67 -8.51 13.13
CA GLY A 533 29.51 -9.39 12.85
C GLY A 533 28.14 -8.73 13.08
N ALA A 534 28.09 -7.50 13.60
CA ALA A 534 26.84 -6.78 13.76
C ALA A 534 26.41 -6.16 12.41
N SER A 535 25.20 -6.46 11.93
CA SER A 535 24.66 -5.80 10.73
C SER A 535 24.36 -4.32 11.02
N LEU A 536 24.35 -3.50 9.95
CA LEU A 536 23.94 -2.10 10.04
C LEU A 536 22.55 -1.96 10.70
N THR A 537 21.65 -2.86 10.36
CA THR A 537 20.27 -2.87 10.90
C THR A 537 20.26 -3.06 12.41
N VAL A 538 21.04 -3.99 12.98
CA VAL A 538 21.10 -4.21 14.44
C VAL A 538 21.64 -2.97 15.15
N LEU A 539 22.74 -2.38 14.65
CA LEU A 539 23.31 -1.17 15.24
C LEU A 539 22.35 0.03 15.18
N ALA A 540 21.63 0.16 14.06
CA ALA A 540 20.66 1.23 13.85
C ALA A 540 19.48 1.13 14.83
N MET A 541 18.91 -0.07 14.99
CA MET A 541 17.78 -0.31 15.92
C MET A 541 18.17 -0.08 17.37
N VAL A 542 19.36 -0.47 17.78
CA VAL A 542 19.89 -0.18 19.13
C VAL A 542 20.12 1.33 19.31
N ALA A 543 20.67 2.01 18.30
CA ALA A 543 20.83 3.47 18.33
C ALA A 543 19.49 4.21 18.46
N GLU A 544 18.46 3.75 17.74
CA GLU A 544 17.11 4.30 17.78
C GLU A 544 16.46 4.14 19.17
N ALA A 545 16.58 2.96 19.77
CA ALA A 545 16.04 2.70 21.09
C ALA A 545 16.65 3.63 22.18
N PHE A 546 17.95 3.85 22.14
CA PHE A 546 18.61 4.79 23.04
C PHE A 546 18.27 6.25 22.70
N ALA A 547 18.10 6.59 21.42
CA ALA A 547 17.66 7.92 21.02
C ALA A 547 16.24 8.24 21.56
N LEU A 548 15.31 7.29 21.50
CA LEU A 548 13.96 7.42 22.08
C LEU A 548 14.01 7.64 23.61
N ALA A 549 14.89 6.92 24.29
CA ALA A 549 15.10 7.03 25.73
C ALA A 549 15.85 8.31 26.15
N GLY A 550 16.40 9.09 25.20
CA GLY A 550 17.18 10.29 25.47
C GLY A 550 18.63 10.01 25.90
N GLU A 551 19.16 8.81 25.62
CA GLU A 551 20.53 8.40 25.97
C GLU A 551 21.47 8.64 24.76
N LEU A 552 21.70 9.91 24.43
CA LEU A 552 22.38 10.30 23.19
C LEU A 552 23.86 9.94 23.10
N ASP A 553 24.55 9.83 24.24
CA ASP A 553 25.95 9.35 24.26
C ASP A 553 26.03 7.90 23.76
N ARG A 554 25.07 7.06 24.18
CA ARG A 554 24.94 5.66 23.71
C ARG A 554 24.54 5.64 22.25
N THR A 555 23.56 6.46 21.86
CA THR A 555 23.14 6.64 20.46
C THR A 555 24.34 6.99 19.57
N ALA A 556 25.14 7.99 19.95
CA ALA A 556 26.31 8.43 19.21
C ALA A 556 27.37 7.32 19.05
N ARG A 557 27.56 6.50 20.09
CA ARG A 557 28.50 5.36 20.06
C ARG A 557 28.06 4.35 18.98
N TYR A 558 26.78 4.02 18.88
CA TYR A 558 26.27 3.08 17.87
C TYR A 558 26.24 3.69 16.47
N GLN A 559 25.95 4.98 16.34
CA GLN A 559 26.07 5.69 15.06
C GLN A 559 27.50 5.70 14.53
N LEU A 560 28.50 5.92 15.39
CA LEU A 560 29.90 5.83 15.01
C LEU A 560 30.29 4.42 14.56
N ARG A 561 29.81 3.37 15.22
CA ARG A 561 30.05 1.99 14.82
C ARG A 561 29.33 1.63 13.51
N ALA A 562 28.17 2.20 13.23
CA ALA A 562 27.40 2.00 12.02
C ALA A 562 27.97 2.73 10.80
N ALA A 563 28.68 3.87 11.01
CA ALA A 563 29.15 4.73 9.92
C ALA A 563 30.02 4.00 8.86
N PRO A 564 31.05 3.19 9.22
CA PRO A 564 31.82 2.46 8.22
C PRO A 564 30.99 1.38 7.50
N LEU A 565 30.02 0.75 8.17
CA LEU A 565 29.12 -0.20 7.55
C LEU A 565 28.22 0.49 6.54
N LEU A 566 27.68 1.66 6.87
CA LEU A 566 26.85 2.46 5.97
C LEU A 566 27.61 2.86 4.69
N GLN A 567 28.92 3.16 4.80
CA GLN A 567 29.77 3.52 3.65
C GLN A 567 30.11 2.33 2.74
N SER A 568 30.24 1.14 3.30
CA SER A 568 30.63 -0.08 2.58
C SER A 568 29.45 -0.99 2.22
N ALA A 569 28.24 -0.72 2.73
CA ALA A 569 27.08 -1.57 2.54
C ALA A 569 26.56 -1.51 1.10
N ASP A 570 26.06 -2.65 0.63
CA ASP A 570 25.07 -2.63 -0.44
C ASP A 570 23.78 -2.02 0.12
N LEU A 571 23.57 -0.73 -0.18
CA LEU A 571 22.41 0.01 0.30
C LEU A 571 21.09 -0.63 -0.13
N ALA A 572 21.07 -1.39 -1.22
CA ALA A 572 19.86 -2.11 -1.64
C ALA A 572 19.45 -3.20 -0.63
N ALA A 573 20.41 -3.81 0.05
CA ALA A 573 20.15 -4.82 1.07
C ALA A 573 19.92 -4.23 2.47
N GLU A 574 20.50 -3.07 2.78
CA GLU A 574 20.53 -2.47 4.13
C GLU A 574 19.67 -1.19 4.25
N GLN A 575 18.71 -0.98 3.35
CA GLN A 575 17.86 0.22 3.31
C GLN A 575 17.15 0.51 4.64
N GLN A 576 16.60 -0.53 5.30
CA GLN A 576 15.91 -0.39 6.57
C GLN A 576 16.84 0.12 7.66
N GLY A 577 18.02 -0.51 7.80
CA GLY A 577 19.02 -0.08 8.79
C GLY A 577 19.48 1.36 8.56
N ALA A 578 19.71 1.74 7.31
CA ALA A 578 20.08 3.11 6.96
C ALA A 578 18.98 4.13 7.31
N ALA A 579 17.71 3.81 7.03
CA ALA A 579 16.58 4.67 7.36
C ALA A 579 16.41 4.85 8.88
N VAL A 580 16.48 3.75 9.65
CA VAL A 580 16.38 3.78 11.13
C VAL A 580 17.56 4.53 11.74
N LEU A 581 18.77 4.37 11.19
CA LEU A 581 19.94 5.13 11.65
C LEU A 581 19.76 6.64 11.42
N ALA A 582 19.20 7.03 10.28
CA ALA A 582 18.87 8.42 9.98
C ALA A 582 17.79 8.96 10.93
N GLN A 583 16.82 8.16 11.34
CA GLN A 583 15.82 8.53 12.35
C GLN A 583 16.46 8.84 13.69
N ALA A 584 17.31 7.96 14.19
CA ALA A 584 18.10 8.24 15.41
C ALA A 584 18.93 9.54 15.29
N GLY A 585 19.40 9.84 14.07
CA GLY A 585 20.12 11.08 13.75
C GLY A 585 19.21 12.32 13.80
N ILE A 586 17.97 12.23 13.33
CA ILE A 586 16.98 13.33 13.41
C ILE A 586 16.71 13.68 14.88
N TRP A 587 16.49 12.69 15.71
CA TRP A 587 16.22 12.89 17.14
C TRP A 587 17.46 13.35 17.93
N ALA A 588 18.67 13.14 17.38
CA ALA A 588 19.94 13.66 17.89
C ALA A 588 20.38 14.97 17.21
N GLU A 589 19.49 15.67 16.49
CA GLU A 589 19.72 16.94 15.77
C GLU A 589 20.83 16.88 14.70
N ARG A 590 21.13 15.69 14.15
CA ARG A 590 22.11 15.48 13.08
C ARG A 590 21.45 15.59 11.70
N TYR A 591 20.83 16.72 11.41
CA TYR A 591 19.92 16.88 10.28
C TYR A 591 20.59 16.70 8.92
N GLU A 592 21.80 17.21 8.69
CA GLU A 592 22.46 17.11 7.37
C GLU A 592 22.88 15.67 7.05
N GLN A 593 23.39 14.94 8.04
CA GLN A 593 23.73 13.52 7.89
C GLN A 593 22.48 12.69 7.60
N SER A 594 21.40 12.92 8.35
CA SER A 594 20.11 12.24 8.16
C SER A 594 19.52 12.54 6.79
N ARG A 595 19.64 13.78 6.31
CA ARG A 595 19.18 14.19 4.98
C ARG A 595 19.92 13.44 3.86
N SER A 596 21.24 13.40 3.92
CA SER A 596 22.07 12.69 2.95
C SER A 596 21.73 11.19 2.92
N CYS A 597 21.62 10.58 4.10
CA CYS A 597 21.28 9.17 4.25
C CYS A 597 19.88 8.85 3.69
N LEU A 598 18.85 9.60 4.10
CA LEU A 598 17.48 9.41 3.63
C LEU A 598 17.35 9.66 2.12
N GLY A 599 18.05 10.66 1.59
CA GLY A 599 18.11 10.91 0.15
C GLY A 599 18.62 9.69 -0.62
N ALA A 600 19.70 9.07 -0.17
CA ALA A 600 20.26 7.86 -0.76
C ALA A 600 19.32 6.65 -0.62
N VAL A 601 18.63 6.49 0.52
CA VAL A 601 17.65 5.41 0.74
C VAL A 601 16.44 5.59 -0.18
N VAL A 602 15.88 6.80 -0.29
CA VAL A 602 14.74 7.10 -1.18
C VAL A 602 15.12 6.86 -2.64
N GLU A 603 16.31 7.32 -3.08
CA GLU A 603 16.78 7.09 -4.44
C GLU A 603 16.97 5.60 -4.72
N THR A 604 17.59 4.85 -3.79
CA THR A 604 17.76 3.41 -3.92
C THR A 604 16.42 2.70 -3.90
N GLY A 605 15.51 3.04 -2.98
CA GLY A 605 14.17 2.46 -2.91
C GLY A 605 13.35 2.67 -4.19
N ARG A 606 13.48 3.85 -4.82
CA ARG A 606 12.87 4.12 -6.13
C ARG A 606 13.50 3.29 -7.24
N ARG A 607 14.81 3.13 -7.23
CA ARG A 607 15.55 2.35 -8.24
C ARG A 607 15.31 0.84 -8.10
N THR A 608 15.28 0.33 -6.86
CA THR A 608 15.06 -1.10 -6.58
C THR A 608 13.58 -1.46 -6.48
N GLY A 609 12.67 -0.48 -6.46
CA GLY A 609 11.23 -0.70 -6.37
C GLY A 609 10.80 -1.34 -5.05
N THR A 610 11.25 -0.81 -3.91
CA THR A 610 10.92 -1.31 -2.57
C THR A 610 9.91 -0.36 -1.86
N PRO A 611 8.59 -0.49 -2.12
CA PRO A 611 7.57 0.47 -1.64
C PRO A 611 7.48 0.55 -0.12
N ALA A 612 7.68 -0.56 0.58
CA ALA A 612 7.66 -0.61 2.04
C ALA A 612 8.72 0.30 2.66
N ILE A 613 9.92 0.29 2.10
CA ILE A 613 11.03 1.15 2.55
C ILE A 613 10.84 2.60 2.10
N LEU A 614 10.26 2.82 0.92
CA LEU A 614 9.91 4.17 0.47
C LEU A 614 8.94 4.85 1.43
N SER A 615 7.90 4.14 1.91
CA SER A 615 6.98 4.66 2.92
C SER A 615 7.72 5.11 4.19
N LEU A 616 8.62 4.28 4.72
CA LEU A 616 9.41 4.61 5.90
C LEU A 616 10.32 5.83 5.65
N ALA A 617 11.14 5.78 4.59
CA ALA A 617 12.14 6.82 4.33
C ALA A 617 11.53 8.18 3.98
N LEU A 618 10.41 8.21 3.24
CA LEU A 618 9.66 9.44 2.95
C LEU A 618 9.00 10.00 4.21
N GLY A 619 8.41 9.15 5.06
CA GLY A 619 7.89 9.57 6.35
C GLY A 619 8.97 10.22 7.21
N LEU A 620 10.17 9.64 7.27
CA LEU A 620 11.32 10.22 7.97
C LEU A 620 11.83 11.52 7.33
N SER A 621 11.80 11.61 5.99
CA SER A 621 12.12 12.85 5.27
C SER A 621 11.11 13.97 5.61
N GLY A 622 9.83 13.61 5.79
CA GLY A 622 8.80 14.52 6.26
C GLY A 622 9.08 15.05 7.67
N GLU A 623 9.51 14.18 8.60
CA GLU A 623 9.89 14.57 9.96
C GLU A 623 11.12 15.50 9.97
N LEU A 624 12.14 15.16 9.18
CA LEU A 624 13.31 16.02 8.99
C LEU A 624 12.93 17.37 8.39
N GLY A 625 12.01 17.38 7.43
CA GLY A 625 11.49 18.60 6.79
C GLY A 625 10.74 19.49 7.78
N TRP A 626 10.03 18.93 8.77
CA TRP A 626 9.43 19.68 9.86
C TRP A 626 10.48 20.47 10.64
N TRP A 627 11.52 19.80 11.13
CA TRP A 627 12.56 20.43 11.94
C TRP A 627 13.36 21.48 11.17
N THR A 628 13.62 21.24 9.88
CA THR A 628 14.45 22.11 9.04
C THR A 628 13.65 23.18 8.29
N GLY A 629 12.35 23.35 8.57
CA GLY A 629 11.49 24.38 7.97
C GLY A 629 11.11 24.13 6.51
N ARG A 630 11.26 22.92 6.00
CA ARG A 630 10.89 22.53 4.64
C ARG A 630 9.49 21.94 4.58
N TRP A 631 8.50 22.68 5.08
CA TRP A 631 7.16 22.13 5.33
C TRP A 631 6.40 21.69 4.10
N ASP A 632 6.62 22.34 2.94
CA ASP A 632 5.98 21.91 1.69
C ASP A 632 6.51 20.53 1.26
N SER A 633 7.84 20.33 1.39
CA SER A 633 8.45 19.01 1.18
C SER A 633 7.94 17.99 2.17
N ALA A 634 7.94 18.37 3.44
CA ALA A 634 7.52 17.50 4.53
C ALA A 634 6.07 17.01 4.32
N TYR A 635 5.18 17.91 3.90
CA TYR A 635 3.80 17.57 3.59
C TYR A 635 3.68 16.66 2.36
N ALA A 636 4.44 16.94 1.30
CA ALA A 636 4.45 16.12 0.09
C ALA A 636 5.03 14.72 0.36
N ASP A 637 6.17 14.64 1.08
CA ASP A 637 6.82 13.39 1.43
C ASP A 637 5.94 12.54 2.37
N ALA A 638 5.29 13.15 3.37
CA ALA A 638 4.35 12.46 4.25
C ALA A 638 3.09 11.97 3.50
N THR A 639 2.61 12.73 2.51
CA THR A 639 1.49 12.31 1.66
C THR A 639 1.86 11.11 0.78
N GLU A 640 3.05 11.12 0.18
CA GLU A 640 3.55 9.99 -0.61
C GLU A 640 3.81 8.77 0.30
N ALA A 641 4.38 8.98 1.49
CA ALA A 641 4.57 7.93 2.48
C ALA A 641 3.25 7.24 2.87
N LEU A 642 2.19 8.04 3.07
CA LEU A 642 0.84 7.54 3.37
C LEU A 642 0.31 6.67 2.23
N GLN A 643 0.44 7.11 0.99
CA GLN A 643 -0.01 6.35 -0.18
C GLN A 643 0.68 4.98 -0.26
N TRP A 644 2.02 4.94 -0.09
CA TRP A 644 2.77 3.69 -0.10
C TRP A 644 2.42 2.78 1.08
N ALA A 645 2.24 3.37 2.29
CA ALA A 645 1.84 2.60 3.47
C ALA A 645 0.46 1.93 3.28
N GLU A 646 -0.48 2.64 2.66
CA GLU A 646 -1.81 2.12 2.33
C GLU A 646 -1.75 1.01 1.27
N GLU A 647 -0.95 1.22 0.21
CA GLU A 647 -0.77 0.22 -0.85
C GLU A 647 -0.17 -1.08 -0.31
N MET A 648 0.72 -0.98 0.68
CA MET A 648 1.38 -2.11 1.33
C MET A 648 0.71 -2.58 2.62
N ASN A 649 -0.44 -1.99 2.98
CA ASN A 649 -1.18 -2.28 4.21
C ASN A 649 -0.31 -2.24 5.49
N GLN A 650 0.61 -1.26 5.57
CA GLN A 650 1.53 -1.09 6.69
C GLN A 650 0.92 -0.18 7.75
N VAL A 651 0.10 -0.75 8.63
CA VAL A 651 -0.73 -0.02 9.60
C VAL A 651 0.06 0.97 10.45
N GLY A 652 1.23 0.59 10.95
CA GLY A 652 2.08 1.48 11.76
C GLY A 652 2.58 2.70 10.99
N LEU A 653 2.96 2.53 9.71
CA LEU A 653 3.43 3.62 8.86
C LEU A 653 2.28 4.53 8.40
N ILE A 654 1.05 3.98 8.23
CA ILE A 654 -0.15 4.79 8.02
C ILE A 654 -0.34 5.76 9.20
N GLY A 655 -0.28 5.25 10.45
CA GLY A 655 -0.40 6.07 11.65
C GLY A 655 0.66 7.16 11.73
N ARG A 656 1.92 6.82 11.46
CA ARG A 656 3.03 7.76 11.44
C ARG A 656 2.82 8.89 10.42
N ALA A 657 2.49 8.55 9.19
CA ALA A 657 2.27 9.53 8.12
C ALA A 657 1.09 10.47 8.45
N LEU A 658 -0.01 9.92 8.96
CA LEU A 658 -1.17 10.71 9.39
C LEU A 658 -0.82 11.68 10.54
N SER A 659 -0.03 11.23 11.52
CA SER A 659 0.41 12.09 12.63
C SER A 659 1.31 13.24 12.17
N GLN A 660 2.17 13.01 11.18
CA GLN A 660 3.00 14.06 10.59
C GLN A 660 2.18 15.07 9.80
N LEU A 661 1.23 14.60 8.99
CA LEU A 661 0.31 15.46 8.26
C LEU A 661 -0.54 16.30 9.22
N ALA A 662 -1.04 15.69 10.30
CA ALA A 662 -1.79 16.39 11.34
C ALA A 662 -0.95 17.52 11.98
N ARG A 663 0.31 17.26 12.29
CA ARG A 663 1.21 18.24 12.90
C ARG A 663 1.52 19.42 11.97
N ILE A 664 1.79 19.17 10.69
CA ILE A 664 2.08 20.22 9.71
C ILE A 664 0.82 21.08 9.49
N THR A 665 -0.36 20.46 9.33
CA THR A 665 -1.63 21.17 9.14
C THR A 665 -2.02 21.97 10.38
N ALA A 666 -1.78 21.45 11.58
CA ALA A 666 -1.95 22.18 12.85
C ALA A 666 -1.16 23.48 12.90
N ALA A 667 0.14 23.42 12.58
CA ALA A 667 1.01 24.59 12.61
C ALA A 667 0.69 25.62 11.50
N ARG A 668 0.17 25.15 10.37
CA ARG A 668 -0.32 25.99 9.26
C ARG A 668 -1.70 26.62 9.51
N GLY A 669 -2.42 26.11 10.51
CA GLY A 669 -3.77 26.59 10.86
C GLY A 669 -4.88 25.96 10.03
N ASP A 670 -4.63 24.84 9.40
CA ASP A 670 -5.65 24.03 8.71
C ASP A 670 -6.27 23.04 9.71
N HIS A 671 -7.20 23.55 10.52
CA HIS A 671 -7.78 22.81 11.64
C HIS A 671 -8.62 21.61 11.18
N GLU A 672 -9.36 21.80 10.10
CA GLU A 672 -10.23 20.76 9.54
C GLU A 672 -9.40 19.55 9.13
N ARG A 673 -8.35 19.75 8.33
CA ARG A 673 -7.45 18.66 7.92
C ARG A 673 -6.67 18.06 9.08
N CYS A 674 -6.27 18.85 10.06
CA CYS A 674 -5.63 18.32 11.26
C CYS A 674 -6.55 17.32 11.97
N GLN A 675 -7.81 17.69 12.19
CA GLN A 675 -8.81 16.83 12.82
C GLN A 675 -9.12 15.60 11.98
N GLU A 676 -9.26 15.74 10.65
CA GLU A 676 -9.46 14.64 9.72
C GLU A 676 -8.32 13.60 9.82
N HIS A 677 -7.07 14.05 9.82
CA HIS A 677 -5.92 13.15 9.92
C HIS A 677 -5.87 12.41 11.26
N VAL A 678 -6.13 13.11 12.38
CA VAL A 678 -6.19 12.50 13.72
C VAL A 678 -7.33 11.51 13.82
N GLU A 679 -8.54 11.86 13.37
CA GLU A 679 -9.70 10.98 13.45
C GLU A 679 -9.51 9.74 12.56
N ARG A 680 -8.87 9.92 11.41
CA ARG A 680 -8.51 8.80 10.56
C ARG A 680 -7.49 7.88 11.23
N ALA A 681 -6.46 8.41 11.90
CA ALA A 681 -5.49 7.63 12.64
C ALA A 681 -6.16 6.85 13.79
N ARG A 682 -7.11 7.49 14.51
CA ARG A 682 -7.90 6.82 15.55
C ARG A 682 -8.74 5.67 15.02
N ARG A 683 -9.45 5.88 13.93
CA ARG A 683 -10.35 4.88 13.37
C ARG A 683 -9.61 3.72 12.71
N ASP A 684 -8.56 4.01 11.93
CA ASP A 684 -7.92 3.05 11.02
C ASP A 684 -6.68 2.38 11.63
N VAL A 685 -6.07 2.96 12.69
CA VAL A 685 -4.77 2.51 13.22
C VAL A 685 -4.80 2.15 14.71
N GLU A 686 -5.43 2.96 15.57
CA GLU A 686 -5.47 2.69 17.02
C GLU A 686 -6.01 1.29 17.39
N PRO A 687 -7.06 0.75 16.73
CA PRO A 687 -7.56 -0.59 17.02
C PRO A 687 -6.53 -1.70 16.85
N HIS A 688 -5.45 -1.42 16.13
CA HIS A 688 -4.34 -2.34 15.87
C HIS A 688 -3.21 -2.28 16.94
N GLY A 689 -3.45 -1.65 18.09
CA GLY A 689 -2.47 -1.63 19.18
C GLY A 689 -1.25 -0.72 18.97
N VAL A 690 -1.33 0.23 18.03
CA VAL A 690 -0.28 1.25 17.78
C VAL A 690 -0.38 2.35 18.84
N GLY A 691 0.10 2.04 20.05
CA GLY A 691 -0.09 2.87 21.25
C GLY A 691 0.66 4.20 21.23
N CYS A 692 1.70 4.36 20.42
CA CYS A 692 2.43 5.64 20.31
C CYS A 692 1.53 6.78 19.81
N LEU A 693 0.42 6.49 19.12
CA LEU A 693 -0.56 7.51 18.69
C LEU A 693 -1.21 8.25 19.87
N ALA A 694 -1.24 7.65 21.08
CA ALA A 694 -1.69 8.32 22.29
C ALA A 694 -0.81 9.53 22.68
N ILE A 695 0.41 9.63 22.12
CA ILE A 695 1.29 10.80 22.27
C ILE A 695 1.16 11.74 21.07
N TYR A 696 1.25 11.19 19.86
CA TYR A 696 1.28 12.00 18.62
C TYR A 696 -0.03 12.73 18.32
N ASN A 697 -1.18 12.06 18.46
CA ASN A 697 -2.48 12.64 18.15
C ASN A 697 -2.85 13.82 19.07
N PRO A 698 -2.78 13.70 20.41
CA PRO A 698 -3.04 14.85 21.28
C PRO A 698 -1.99 15.95 21.14
N ALA A 699 -0.70 15.63 20.86
CA ALA A 699 0.30 16.64 20.58
C ALA A 699 -0.05 17.49 19.35
N ALA A 700 -0.54 16.87 18.26
CA ALA A 700 -0.97 17.59 17.07
C ALA A 700 -2.20 18.47 17.33
N LEU A 701 -3.21 17.94 18.04
CA LEU A 701 -4.41 18.71 18.43
C LEU A 701 -4.06 19.87 19.38
N GLY A 702 -3.14 19.66 20.31
CA GLY A 702 -2.65 20.69 21.22
C GLY A 702 -1.93 21.81 20.48
N LEU A 703 -1.06 21.50 19.54
CA LEU A 703 -0.41 22.49 18.67
C LEU A 703 -1.44 23.24 17.82
N CYS A 704 -2.47 22.55 17.34
CA CYS A 704 -3.58 23.13 16.59
C CYS A 704 -4.32 24.18 17.42
N ALA A 705 -4.72 23.83 18.65
CA ALA A 705 -5.38 24.73 19.59
C ALA A 705 -4.47 25.92 19.99
N LEU A 706 -3.18 25.65 20.24
CA LEU A 706 -2.19 26.68 20.56
C LEU A 706 -2.02 27.68 19.41
N SER A 707 -2.05 27.23 18.18
CA SER A 707 -1.96 28.08 16.98
C SER A 707 -3.13 29.04 16.86
N CYS A 708 -4.35 28.61 17.24
CA CYS A 708 -5.55 29.44 17.26
C CYS A 708 -5.63 30.37 18.47
N GLY A 709 -4.79 30.18 19.48
CA GLY A 709 -4.87 30.90 20.75
C GLY A 709 -5.89 30.33 21.74
N ASP A 710 -6.46 29.15 21.48
CA ASP A 710 -7.30 28.43 22.44
C ASP A 710 -6.40 27.69 23.44
N LEU A 711 -5.94 28.45 24.44
CA LEU A 711 -4.99 27.93 25.42
C LEU A 711 -5.59 26.87 26.32
N ALA A 712 -6.90 26.88 26.58
CA ALA A 712 -7.56 25.90 27.43
C ALA A 712 -7.58 24.53 26.73
N ALA A 713 -8.02 24.47 25.48
CA ALA A 713 -8.01 23.25 24.69
C ALA A 713 -6.57 22.78 24.42
N ALA A 714 -5.62 23.71 24.20
CA ALA A 714 -4.21 23.38 24.00
C ALA A 714 -3.64 22.64 25.23
N ILE A 715 -3.88 23.16 26.44
CA ILE A 715 -3.41 22.55 27.70
C ILE A 715 -4.06 21.17 27.88
N ASP A 716 -5.37 21.03 27.68
CA ASP A 716 -6.05 19.73 27.83
C ASP A 716 -5.46 18.66 26.91
N HIS A 717 -5.23 18.98 25.64
CA HIS A 717 -4.62 18.05 24.72
C HIS A 717 -3.16 17.76 25.04
N LEU A 718 -2.36 18.78 25.37
CA LEU A 718 -0.93 18.62 25.63
C LEU A 718 -0.65 17.90 26.97
N GLU A 719 -1.50 18.07 27.99
CA GLU A 719 -1.42 17.27 29.22
C GLU A 719 -1.66 15.78 28.92
N ARG A 720 -2.62 15.44 28.08
CA ARG A 720 -2.81 14.05 27.65
C ARG A 720 -1.57 13.50 26.92
N ALA A 721 -0.93 14.31 26.07
CA ALA A 721 0.30 13.91 25.42
C ALA A 721 1.45 13.74 26.42
N TRP A 722 1.50 14.63 27.43
CA TRP A 722 2.47 14.57 28.52
C TRP A 722 2.31 13.29 29.34
N ASP A 723 1.09 12.99 29.82
CA ASP A 723 0.81 11.81 30.62
C ASP A 723 1.16 10.52 29.86
N ALA A 724 0.78 10.45 28.59
CA ALA A 724 1.11 9.32 27.73
C ALA A 724 2.63 9.21 27.49
N GLY A 725 3.34 10.32 27.28
CA GLY A 725 4.79 10.36 27.10
C GLY A 725 5.56 9.90 28.33
N GLN A 726 5.13 10.34 29.53
CA GLN A 726 5.72 9.92 30.80
C GLN A 726 5.49 8.42 31.05
N ALA A 727 4.25 7.95 30.83
CA ALA A 727 3.91 6.53 30.96
C ALA A 727 4.70 5.64 29.99
N ALA A 728 4.99 6.15 28.78
CA ALA A 728 5.82 5.47 27.77
C ALA A 728 7.30 5.40 28.17
N GLY A 729 7.78 6.26 29.04
CA GLY A 729 9.21 6.46 29.32
C GLY A 729 9.95 7.23 28.23
N LEU A 730 9.24 8.14 27.52
CA LEU A 730 9.84 8.96 26.47
C LEU A 730 10.81 9.98 27.07
N GLY A 731 12.12 9.77 26.85
CA GLY A 731 13.18 10.61 27.41
C GLY A 731 13.71 11.70 26.48
N ASN A 732 13.39 11.62 25.18
CA ASN A 732 13.88 12.56 24.19
C ASN A 732 12.77 13.53 23.74
N PRO A 733 12.89 14.84 24.04
CA PRO A 733 11.89 15.84 23.67
C PRO A 733 11.73 16.05 22.17
N ASN A 734 12.73 15.65 21.37
CA ASN A 734 12.71 15.86 19.92
C ASN A 734 11.85 14.85 19.16
N VAL A 735 11.52 13.74 19.79
CA VAL A 735 10.64 12.72 19.15
C VAL A 735 9.25 13.29 18.91
N VAL A 736 8.65 13.91 19.94
CA VAL A 736 7.40 14.68 19.85
C VAL A 736 7.53 15.92 20.74
N PRO A 737 7.59 17.14 20.21
CA PRO A 737 7.91 18.35 20.98
C PRO A 737 6.72 18.95 21.75
N PHE A 738 5.83 18.12 22.29
CA PHE A 738 4.66 18.55 23.06
C PHE A 738 5.01 19.29 24.38
N ALA A 739 6.15 18.93 25.01
CA ALA A 739 6.53 19.51 26.30
C ALA A 739 6.84 21.02 26.18
N GLY A 740 7.51 21.43 25.08
CA GLY A 740 7.77 22.84 24.81
C GLY A 740 6.48 23.63 24.51
N ASP A 741 5.52 22.99 23.83
CA ASP A 741 4.21 23.57 23.54
C ASP A 741 3.38 23.71 24.82
N LEU A 742 3.38 22.69 25.69
CA LEU A 742 2.71 22.72 26.99
C LEU A 742 3.28 23.80 27.91
N ALA A 743 4.61 23.88 28.01
CA ALA A 743 5.28 24.89 28.82
C ALA A 743 4.92 26.33 28.36
N GLU A 744 4.88 26.57 27.04
CA GLU A 744 4.43 27.85 26.47
C GLU A 744 2.97 28.14 26.80
N ALA A 745 2.05 27.17 26.61
CA ALA A 745 0.63 27.32 26.86
C ALA A 745 0.36 27.66 28.34
N LEU A 746 0.95 26.88 29.27
CA LEU A 746 0.84 27.09 30.72
C LEU A 746 1.41 28.45 31.17
N ALA A 747 2.58 28.82 30.63
CA ALA A 747 3.19 30.13 30.91
C ALA A 747 2.30 31.28 30.46
N ARG A 748 1.60 31.16 29.37
CA ARG A 748 0.71 32.20 28.82
C ARG A 748 -0.58 32.40 29.62
N VAL A 749 -1.15 31.35 30.18
CA VAL A 749 -2.31 31.45 31.08
C VAL A 749 -1.91 31.81 32.53
N GLY A 750 -0.61 31.86 32.82
CA GLY A 750 -0.11 32.18 34.16
C GLY A 750 -0.19 31.01 35.15
N ALA A 751 -0.34 29.79 34.68
CA ALA A 751 -0.26 28.55 35.50
C ALA A 751 1.20 28.23 35.86
N ALA A 752 1.83 29.13 36.62
CA ALA A 752 3.27 29.12 36.80
C ALA A 752 3.78 27.85 37.51
N GLU A 753 3.08 27.35 38.51
CA GLU A 753 3.51 26.13 39.27
C GLU A 753 3.63 24.93 38.33
N ARG A 754 2.61 24.65 37.54
CA ARG A 754 2.62 23.55 36.58
C ARG A 754 3.62 23.77 35.43
N ALA A 755 3.75 25.02 34.95
CA ALA A 755 4.76 25.36 33.95
C ALA A 755 6.19 25.06 34.44
N TRP A 756 6.48 25.33 35.73
CA TRP A 756 7.79 25.04 36.30
C TRP A 756 8.11 23.56 36.40
N GLU A 757 7.12 22.69 36.63
CA GLU A 757 7.31 21.22 36.56
C GLU A 757 7.75 20.77 35.18
N ILE A 758 7.05 21.24 34.13
CA ILE A 758 7.38 20.91 32.74
C ILE A 758 8.76 21.47 32.34
N LEU A 759 9.05 22.70 32.80
CA LEU A 759 10.35 23.35 32.57
C LEU A 759 11.50 22.61 33.25
N ALA A 760 11.32 22.11 34.48
CA ALA A 760 12.34 21.30 35.17
C ALA A 760 12.67 20.05 34.33
N TRP A 761 11.66 19.35 33.85
CA TRP A 761 11.86 18.17 32.97
C TRP A 761 12.59 18.54 31.66
N LEU A 762 12.18 19.63 30.99
CA LEU A 762 12.85 20.09 29.76
C LEU A 762 14.31 20.45 30.03
N GLN A 763 14.61 21.06 31.15
CA GLN A 763 15.98 21.40 31.53
C GLN A 763 16.83 20.16 31.84
N ASP A 764 16.29 19.22 32.61
CA ASP A 764 16.97 17.94 32.89
C ASP A 764 17.27 17.19 31.56
N ARG A 765 16.32 17.20 30.62
CA ARG A 765 16.55 16.60 29.28
C ARG A 765 17.56 17.37 28.46
N ALA A 766 17.55 18.71 28.51
CA ALA A 766 18.57 19.54 27.82
C ALA A 766 19.97 19.26 28.35
N GLU A 767 20.13 19.17 29.67
CA GLU A 767 21.41 18.86 30.30
C GLU A 767 21.88 17.43 30.03
N ALA A 768 20.98 16.46 30.10
CA ALA A 768 21.30 15.07 29.86
C ALA A 768 21.61 14.73 28.39
N THR A 769 20.97 15.43 27.44
CA THR A 769 21.07 15.14 26.01
C THR A 769 21.97 16.11 25.24
N GLY A 770 22.20 17.32 25.74
CA GLY A 770 22.87 18.40 25.02
C GLY A 770 22.09 18.95 23.82
N LEU A 771 20.80 18.58 23.68
CA LEU A 771 19.98 19.00 22.53
C LEU A 771 19.60 20.47 22.60
N VAL A 772 19.60 21.12 21.45
CA VAL A 772 19.30 22.55 21.31
C VAL A 772 17.80 22.85 21.48
N TYR A 773 16.92 21.97 20.96
CA TYR A 773 15.47 22.21 21.05
C TYR A 773 14.97 22.36 22.50
N PRO A 774 15.22 21.41 23.43
CA PRO A 774 14.74 21.58 24.80
C PRO A 774 15.35 22.78 25.51
N GLN A 775 16.60 23.13 25.22
CA GLN A 775 17.22 24.34 25.75
C GLN A 775 16.50 25.60 25.31
N ALA A 776 16.23 25.74 24.02
CA ALA A 776 15.55 26.89 23.45
C ALA A 776 14.10 26.98 23.93
N ALA A 777 13.36 25.86 23.99
CA ALA A 777 11.99 25.79 24.45
C ALA A 777 11.87 26.18 25.94
N ALA A 778 12.75 25.63 26.79
CA ALA A 778 12.78 25.98 28.21
C ALA A 778 13.11 27.45 28.44
N ALA A 779 14.11 27.98 27.72
CA ALA A 779 14.49 29.39 27.81
C ALA A 779 13.36 30.31 27.33
N ARG A 780 12.65 29.98 26.24
CA ARG A 780 11.48 30.69 25.74
C ARG A 780 10.37 30.76 26.80
N ALA A 781 10.00 29.64 27.40
CA ALA A 781 8.94 29.60 28.40
C ALA A 781 9.32 30.35 29.70
N ARG A 782 10.59 30.29 30.15
CA ARG A 782 11.10 31.12 31.23
C ARG A 782 11.04 32.62 30.91
N GLY A 783 11.35 32.99 29.65
CA GLY A 783 11.23 34.38 29.21
C GLY A 783 9.77 34.90 29.26
N ILE A 784 8.80 34.02 29.05
CA ILE A 784 7.35 34.35 29.18
C ILE A 784 6.97 34.52 30.67
N LEU A 785 7.46 33.67 31.55
CA LEU A 785 7.18 33.63 32.99
C LEU A 785 7.94 34.70 33.78
N ALA A 786 9.00 35.30 33.20
CA ALA A 786 9.89 36.22 33.92
C ALA A 786 9.12 37.44 34.51
N HIS A 787 9.41 37.75 35.75
CA HIS A 787 8.75 38.84 36.50
C HIS A 787 9.19 40.21 36.10
N ASN A 788 10.39 40.35 35.54
CA ASN A 788 10.93 41.63 35.11
C ASN A 788 11.50 41.58 33.68
N PRO A 789 11.49 42.72 32.95
CA PRO A 789 11.92 42.79 31.56
C PRO A 789 13.39 42.39 31.31
N ALA A 790 14.29 42.62 32.26
CA ALA A 790 15.70 42.31 32.10
C ALA A 790 15.94 40.82 32.14
N GLU A 791 15.28 40.12 33.08
CA GLU A 791 15.29 38.67 33.17
C GLU A 791 14.69 38.01 31.93
N ALA A 792 13.52 38.53 31.46
CA ALA A 792 12.90 38.07 30.24
C ALA A 792 13.87 38.13 29.03
N GLN A 793 14.55 39.28 28.88
CA GLN A 793 15.50 39.47 27.79
C GLN A 793 16.70 38.56 27.89
N ALA A 794 17.21 38.27 29.10
CA ALA A 794 18.30 37.29 29.30
C ALA A 794 17.88 35.89 28.81
N TRP A 795 16.68 35.44 29.17
CA TRP A 795 16.18 34.13 28.73
C TRP A 795 15.93 34.07 27.22
N PHE A 796 15.34 35.12 26.62
CA PHE A 796 15.19 35.14 25.14
C PHE A 796 16.55 35.21 24.42
N ALA A 797 17.56 35.87 25.00
CA ALA A 797 18.91 35.86 24.45
C ALA A 797 19.50 34.45 24.48
N THR A 798 19.34 33.70 25.59
CA THR A 798 19.75 32.30 25.68
C THR A 798 19.04 31.45 24.61
N ALA A 799 17.72 31.56 24.43
CA ALA A 799 16.99 30.82 23.41
C ALA A 799 17.48 31.18 21.99
N ARG A 800 17.79 32.44 21.70
CA ARG A 800 18.32 32.82 20.38
C ARG A 800 19.74 32.27 20.13
N SER A 801 20.59 32.26 21.17
CA SER A 801 21.94 31.65 21.05
C SER A 801 21.84 30.19 20.69
N ALA A 802 20.95 29.44 21.37
CA ALA A 802 20.68 28.03 21.04
C ALA A 802 20.27 27.83 19.56
N HIS A 803 19.35 28.67 19.05
CA HIS A 803 18.95 28.60 17.63
C HIS A 803 20.06 28.98 16.63
N GLN A 804 21.14 29.68 17.05
CA GLN A 804 22.31 29.91 16.20
C GLN A 804 23.18 28.66 16.06
N GLU A 805 23.22 27.80 17.07
CA GLU A 805 23.94 26.54 17.03
C GLU A 805 23.25 25.53 16.12
N GLN A 806 21.92 25.45 16.23
CA GLN A 806 21.08 24.54 15.42
C GLN A 806 19.84 25.26 14.93
N PRO A 807 19.77 25.66 13.66
CA PRO A 807 18.61 26.34 13.11
C PRO A 807 17.37 25.43 13.05
N MET A 808 16.32 25.84 13.74
CA MET A 808 14.98 25.27 13.71
C MET A 808 13.99 26.40 13.44
N PRO A 809 13.70 26.71 12.16
CA PRO A 809 13.05 27.99 11.77
C PRO A 809 11.72 28.25 12.51
N PHE A 810 10.87 27.24 12.66
CA PHE A 810 9.60 27.41 13.37
C PHE A 810 9.79 27.77 14.85
N GLU A 811 10.65 27.04 15.55
CA GLU A 811 10.94 27.29 16.98
C GLU A 811 11.66 28.63 17.19
N GLN A 812 12.54 28.98 16.25
CA GLN A 812 13.20 30.30 16.26
C GLN A 812 12.19 31.44 16.10
N ALA A 813 11.24 31.31 15.16
CA ALA A 813 10.20 32.32 14.94
C ALA A 813 9.27 32.45 16.16
N ARG A 814 8.93 31.34 16.83
CA ARG A 814 8.15 31.35 18.08
C ARG A 814 8.91 32.09 19.20
N THR A 815 10.19 31.83 19.33
CA THR A 815 11.05 32.56 20.32
C THR A 815 11.07 34.06 20.04
N LEU A 816 11.25 34.47 18.78
CA LEU A 816 11.26 35.86 18.37
C LEU A 816 9.91 36.58 18.59
N LEU A 817 8.81 35.86 18.34
CA LEU A 817 7.46 36.34 18.58
C LEU A 817 7.22 36.61 20.09
N CYS A 818 7.56 35.61 20.93
CA CYS A 818 7.41 35.76 22.38
C CYS A 818 8.31 36.86 22.95
N GLU A 819 9.54 37.03 22.44
CA GLU A 819 10.42 38.15 22.80
C GLU A 819 9.79 39.49 22.42
N GLY A 820 9.26 39.63 21.21
CA GLY A 820 8.60 40.83 20.74
C GLY A 820 7.38 41.19 21.58
N GLU A 821 6.56 40.21 21.91
CA GLU A 821 5.39 40.40 22.84
C GLU A 821 5.85 40.86 24.23
N ALA A 822 6.92 40.26 24.78
CA ALA A 822 7.45 40.67 26.09
C ALA A 822 7.99 42.12 26.05
N LEU A 823 8.73 42.49 25.02
CA LEU A 823 9.23 43.84 24.82
C LEU A 823 8.10 44.85 24.69
N ARG A 824 7.02 44.56 23.95
CA ARG A 824 5.86 45.42 23.82
C ARG A 824 5.16 45.58 25.17
N ARG A 825 4.92 44.52 25.90
CA ARG A 825 4.35 44.55 27.27
C ARG A 825 5.21 45.37 28.23
N ALA A 826 6.54 45.33 28.08
CA ALA A 826 7.48 46.17 28.83
C ALA A 826 7.55 47.62 28.33
N ARG A 827 6.62 48.07 27.48
CA ARG A 827 6.56 49.43 26.89
C ARG A 827 7.80 49.81 26.10
N ARG A 828 8.45 48.85 25.42
CA ARG A 828 9.62 49.07 24.55
C ARG A 828 9.29 48.77 23.07
N PRO A 829 8.32 49.46 22.44
CA PRO A 829 7.84 49.11 21.11
C PRO A 829 8.91 49.18 20.02
N ALA A 830 9.85 50.14 20.11
CA ALA A 830 10.94 50.25 19.15
C ALA A 830 11.86 49.00 19.14
N ALA A 831 12.15 48.44 20.33
CA ALA A 831 12.95 47.22 20.46
C ALA A 831 12.19 45.96 20.01
N ALA A 832 10.86 45.92 20.14
CA ALA A 832 10.01 44.79 19.74
C ALA A 832 9.94 44.60 18.21
N ARG A 833 10.08 45.69 17.43
CA ARG A 833 9.94 45.66 15.97
C ARG A 833 10.87 44.69 15.27
N GLY A 834 12.16 44.65 15.66
CA GLY A 834 13.16 43.79 15.05
C GLY A 834 12.85 42.28 15.20
N PRO A 835 12.65 41.80 16.42
CA PRO A 835 12.22 40.40 16.64
C PRO A 835 10.91 40.05 15.94
N LEU A 836 9.88 40.87 16.04
CA LEU A 836 8.56 40.63 15.40
C LEU A 836 8.63 40.59 13.87
N GLN A 837 9.44 41.45 13.25
CA GLN A 837 9.63 41.46 11.82
C GLN A 837 10.32 40.19 11.34
N ARG A 838 11.37 39.73 12.05
CA ARG A 838 12.05 38.48 11.75
C ARG A 838 11.14 37.27 11.94
N ALA A 839 10.34 37.23 13.02
CA ALA A 839 9.35 36.20 13.26
C ALA A 839 8.34 36.16 12.12
N LEU A 840 7.80 37.30 11.72
CA LEU A 840 6.86 37.40 10.59
C LEU A 840 7.46 36.85 9.30
N THR A 841 8.70 37.21 8.96
CA THR A 841 9.38 36.72 7.76
C THR A 841 9.49 35.20 7.74
N ILE A 842 9.86 34.58 8.88
CA ILE A 842 9.98 33.12 8.98
C ILE A 842 8.60 32.45 8.91
N PHE A 843 7.60 32.95 9.64
CA PHE A 843 6.25 32.37 9.61
C PHE A 843 5.61 32.44 8.22
N SER A 844 5.77 33.56 7.51
CA SER A 844 5.31 33.71 6.13
C SER A 844 6.02 32.69 5.19
N GLY A 845 7.33 32.47 5.36
CA GLY A 845 8.08 31.48 4.60
C GLY A 845 7.67 30.02 4.87
N LEU A 846 7.13 29.74 6.06
CA LEU A 846 6.63 28.40 6.44
C LEU A 846 5.15 28.18 6.07
N GLY A 847 4.42 29.24 5.70
CA GLY A 847 2.96 29.19 5.55
C GLY A 847 2.23 29.04 6.91
N ALA A 848 2.86 29.43 8.02
CA ALA A 848 2.33 29.32 9.38
C ALA A 848 1.35 30.48 9.69
N ARG A 849 0.21 30.52 9.00
CA ARG A 849 -0.74 31.63 8.97
C ARG A 849 -1.22 32.13 10.34
N PRO A 850 -1.62 31.30 11.30
CA PRO A 850 -2.06 31.80 12.61
C PRO A 850 -0.95 32.56 13.35
N TRP A 851 0.26 32.06 13.25
CA TRP A 851 1.45 32.68 13.85
C TRP A 851 1.86 33.97 13.13
N GLU A 852 1.70 33.99 11.79
CA GLU A 852 1.89 35.19 10.97
C GLU A 852 0.90 36.32 11.38
N VAL A 853 -0.40 35.99 11.48
CA VAL A 853 -1.43 36.92 11.91
C VAL A 853 -1.14 37.48 13.31
N ARG A 854 -0.69 36.64 14.21
CA ARG A 854 -0.30 37.05 15.56
C ARG A 854 0.93 37.97 15.55
N ALA A 855 1.95 37.68 14.74
CA ALA A 855 3.12 38.56 14.59
C ALA A 855 2.77 39.91 14.00
N ILE A 856 1.87 39.98 13.01
CA ILE A 856 1.34 41.21 12.41
C ILE A 856 0.60 42.04 13.48
N THR A 857 -0.30 41.41 14.24
CA THR A 857 -1.06 42.06 15.29
C THR A 857 -0.14 42.71 16.34
N GLU A 858 0.90 42.00 16.73
CA GLU A 858 1.88 42.56 17.68
C GLU A 858 2.74 43.68 17.08
N LEU A 859 3.11 43.57 15.78
CA LEU A 859 3.82 44.60 15.05
C LEU A 859 2.98 45.89 14.93
N ASP A 860 1.73 45.81 14.54
CA ASP A 860 0.79 46.95 14.44
C ASP A 860 0.63 47.62 15.80
N ALA A 861 0.56 46.87 16.90
CA ALA A 861 0.52 47.38 18.26
C ALA A 861 1.79 48.17 18.68
N THR A 862 2.91 48.03 17.94
CA THR A 862 4.13 48.86 18.13
C THR A 862 4.05 50.21 17.41
N GLY A 863 2.99 50.52 16.69
CA GLY A 863 2.86 51.73 15.83
C GLY A 863 3.70 51.63 14.54
N ALA A 864 4.26 50.51 14.23
CA ALA A 864 4.86 50.24 12.92
C ALA A 864 3.77 49.67 12.01
N ARG A 865 3.46 50.37 10.90
CA ARG A 865 2.69 49.70 9.85
C ARG A 865 3.50 48.53 9.30
N ALA A 866 2.97 47.36 9.31
CA ALA A 866 3.52 46.22 8.52
C ALA A 866 3.69 46.79 7.10
N GLY A 867 4.92 46.88 6.64
CA GLY A 867 5.27 47.48 5.34
C GLY A 867 4.42 46.83 4.25
N ASN A 868 4.06 47.66 3.27
CA ASN A 868 3.17 47.35 2.16
C ASN A 868 3.38 45.90 1.74
N ARG A 869 2.34 45.08 1.82
CA ARG A 869 2.32 43.73 1.30
C ARG A 869 2.81 43.76 -0.16
N ASN A 870 4.04 43.42 -0.41
CA ASN A 870 4.33 42.80 -1.69
C ASN A 870 3.58 41.45 -1.62
N ASP A 871 2.38 41.44 -2.19
CA ASP A 871 1.53 40.21 -2.38
C ASP A 871 2.21 39.10 -3.22
N THR A 872 3.50 39.26 -3.47
CA THR A 872 4.27 38.42 -4.40
C THR A 872 5.14 37.33 -3.73
N ASN A 873 5.13 37.18 -2.38
CA ASN A 873 5.89 36.13 -1.71
C ASN A 873 5.10 35.36 -0.64
N VAL A 874 3.80 35.18 -0.79
CA VAL A 874 3.15 33.94 -0.36
C VAL A 874 3.91 32.86 -1.11
N SER A 875 4.50 31.88 -0.41
CA SER A 875 5.31 30.87 -1.08
C SER A 875 4.52 30.39 -2.30
N ALA A 876 4.97 30.76 -3.49
CA ALA A 876 4.31 30.37 -4.73
C ALA A 876 4.11 28.85 -4.76
N LEU A 877 4.95 28.14 -3.98
CA LEU A 877 4.92 26.71 -3.78
C LEU A 877 3.69 26.22 -2.99
N ASP A 878 3.12 27.05 -2.10
CA ASP A 878 1.89 26.70 -1.34
C ASP A 878 0.67 26.53 -2.25
N SER A 879 0.71 27.09 -3.44
CA SER A 879 -0.33 26.91 -4.45
C SER A 879 -0.29 25.53 -5.13
N LEU A 880 0.84 24.83 -5.03
CA LEU A 880 1.03 23.52 -5.65
C LEU A 880 0.41 22.42 -4.79
N SER A 881 -0.23 21.44 -5.45
CA SER A 881 -0.55 20.19 -4.77
C SER A 881 0.74 19.40 -4.44
N PRO A 882 0.71 18.46 -3.48
CA PRO A 882 1.86 17.63 -3.16
C PRO A 882 2.49 16.98 -4.39
N GLN A 883 1.69 16.46 -5.30
CA GLN A 883 2.13 15.80 -6.53
C GLN A 883 2.73 16.81 -7.54
N GLU A 884 2.12 18.00 -7.68
CA GLU A 884 2.68 19.07 -8.52
C GLU A 884 4.06 19.51 -8.00
N LEU A 885 4.21 19.60 -6.68
CA LEU A 885 5.48 19.95 -6.06
C LEU A 885 6.55 18.86 -6.25
N GLN A 886 6.19 17.59 -6.11
CA GLN A 886 7.09 16.46 -6.36
C GLN A 886 7.58 16.44 -7.80
N VAL A 887 6.67 16.62 -8.76
CA VAL A 887 7.02 16.70 -10.18
C VAL A 887 7.91 17.91 -10.44
N ALA A 888 7.57 19.08 -9.92
CA ALA A 888 8.36 20.30 -10.07
C ALA A 888 9.79 20.11 -9.54
N ARG A 889 9.97 19.43 -8.42
CA ARG A 889 11.27 19.12 -7.84
C ARG A 889 12.07 18.08 -8.63
N ALA A 890 11.41 17.02 -9.10
CA ALA A 890 12.08 16.04 -9.96
C ALA A 890 12.67 16.73 -11.19
N VAL A 891 11.89 17.62 -11.80
CA VAL A 891 12.30 18.41 -12.96
C VAL A 891 13.40 19.43 -12.62
N ALA A 892 13.34 20.07 -11.44
CA ALA A 892 14.36 21.02 -10.99
C ALA A 892 15.72 20.35 -10.70
N ARG A 893 15.73 19.06 -10.36
CA ARG A 893 16.95 18.24 -10.24
C ARG A 893 17.58 17.86 -11.58
N GLY A 894 17.00 18.30 -12.71
CA GLY A 894 17.52 18.08 -14.05
C GLY A 894 16.88 16.91 -14.80
N LEU A 895 15.98 16.13 -14.18
CA LEU A 895 15.33 14.98 -14.82
C LEU A 895 14.41 15.45 -15.95
N ASN A 896 14.50 14.88 -17.14
CA ASN A 896 13.53 15.10 -18.19
C ASN A 896 12.15 14.49 -17.81
N ASN A 897 11.09 14.70 -18.61
CA ASN A 897 9.75 14.24 -18.25
C ASN A 897 9.65 12.71 -18.15
N VAL A 898 10.41 11.98 -18.96
CA VAL A 898 10.45 10.52 -18.95
C VAL A 898 11.17 10.02 -17.68
N GLU A 899 12.30 10.65 -17.35
CA GLU A 899 13.05 10.33 -16.12
C GLU A 899 12.28 10.72 -14.86
N ALA A 900 11.59 11.87 -14.86
CA ALA A 900 10.74 12.28 -13.76
C ALA A 900 9.53 11.34 -13.58
N ALA A 901 8.93 10.91 -14.69
CA ALA A 901 7.86 9.91 -14.69
C ALA A 901 8.34 8.58 -14.11
N ALA A 902 9.53 8.11 -14.51
CA ALA A 902 10.14 6.91 -13.98
C ALA A 902 10.44 7.01 -12.48
N ALA A 903 11.00 8.14 -12.04
CA ALA A 903 11.37 8.36 -10.64
C ALA A 903 10.15 8.49 -9.70
N LEU A 904 9.03 8.99 -10.22
CA LEU A 904 7.79 9.19 -9.44
C LEU A 904 6.75 8.08 -9.67
N PHE A 905 7.07 7.07 -10.46
CA PHE A 905 6.17 5.96 -10.81
C PHE A 905 4.81 6.42 -11.35
N VAL A 906 4.83 7.43 -12.22
CA VAL A 906 3.67 7.97 -12.93
C VAL A 906 3.92 7.95 -14.44
N SER A 907 2.91 8.24 -15.26
CA SER A 907 3.10 8.36 -16.70
C SER A 907 3.77 9.69 -17.07
N ARG A 908 4.39 9.75 -18.27
CA ARG A 908 4.93 10.99 -18.82
C ARG A 908 3.87 12.08 -18.94
N LYS A 909 2.66 11.73 -19.35
CA LYS A 909 1.53 12.64 -19.50
C LYS A 909 1.06 13.19 -18.15
N THR A 910 1.07 12.38 -17.11
CA THR A 910 0.82 12.82 -15.74
C THR A 910 1.83 13.89 -15.32
N VAL A 911 3.12 13.68 -15.62
CA VAL A 911 4.17 14.69 -15.36
C VAL A 911 3.88 15.98 -16.14
N GLU A 912 3.56 15.89 -17.44
CA GLU A 912 3.24 17.04 -18.29
C GLU A 912 2.01 17.81 -17.78
N ALA A 913 0.97 17.09 -17.36
CA ALA A 913 -0.24 17.68 -16.78
C ALA A 913 0.05 18.40 -15.47
N HIS A 914 0.86 17.80 -14.59
CA HIS A 914 1.28 18.44 -13.34
C HIS A 914 2.19 19.66 -13.59
N LEU A 915 3.13 19.56 -14.53
CA LEU A 915 3.97 20.72 -14.90
C LEU A 915 3.16 21.86 -15.47
N THR A 916 2.20 21.58 -16.35
CA THR A 916 1.33 22.62 -16.92
C THR A 916 0.53 23.34 -15.82
N ARG A 917 0.00 22.59 -14.86
CA ARG A 917 -0.69 23.16 -13.69
C ARG A 917 0.26 23.93 -12.79
N ALA A 918 1.44 23.39 -12.52
CA ALA A 918 2.46 24.03 -11.71
C ALA A 918 2.92 25.35 -12.35
N TYR A 919 3.23 25.34 -13.65
CA TYR A 919 3.62 26.57 -14.38
C TYR A 919 2.54 27.66 -14.29
N ARG A 920 1.28 27.29 -14.48
CA ARG A 920 0.15 28.23 -14.36
C ARG A 920 0.01 28.79 -12.95
N LYS A 921 0.12 27.95 -11.92
CA LYS A 921 0.00 28.35 -10.51
C LYS A 921 1.17 29.21 -10.04
N LEU A 922 2.39 28.91 -10.51
CA LEU A 922 3.60 29.63 -10.15
C LEU A 922 3.85 30.86 -11.03
N GLY A 923 3.07 31.06 -12.10
CA GLY A 923 3.27 32.15 -13.06
C GLY A 923 4.58 32.06 -13.86
N VAL A 924 5.19 30.85 -13.95
CA VAL A 924 6.42 30.60 -14.71
C VAL A 924 6.10 30.04 -16.10
N ARG A 925 6.96 30.29 -17.07
CA ARG A 925 6.73 29.96 -18.48
C ARG A 925 7.68 28.89 -19.02
N SER A 926 8.69 28.53 -18.26
CA SER A 926 9.73 27.63 -18.72
C SER A 926 10.29 26.76 -17.59
N ARG A 927 10.86 25.61 -17.96
CA ARG A 927 11.57 24.71 -17.06
C ARG A 927 12.72 25.43 -16.31
N THR A 928 13.45 26.29 -17.00
CA THR A 928 14.56 27.06 -16.43
C THR A 928 14.06 28.04 -15.37
N GLU A 929 12.93 28.70 -15.61
CA GLU A 929 12.29 29.60 -14.65
C GLU A 929 11.80 28.83 -13.41
N LEU A 930 11.19 27.65 -13.61
CA LEU A 930 10.78 26.75 -12.52
C LEU A 930 11.98 26.34 -11.68
N THR A 931 13.07 25.87 -12.33
CA THR A 931 14.28 25.44 -11.63
C THR A 931 14.88 26.59 -10.84
N ARG A 932 15.01 27.80 -11.43
CA ARG A 932 15.52 28.98 -10.75
C ARG A 932 14.66 29.33 -9.53
N LEU A 933 13.34 29.34 -9.67
CA LEU A 933 12.41 29.64 -8.58
C LEU A 933 12.58 28.65 -7.42
N LEU A 934 12.62 27.34 -7.71
CA LEU A 934 12.78 26.30 -6.70
C LEU A 934 14.15 26.36 -6.02
N VAL A 935 15.24 26.57 -6.77
CA VAL A 935 16.58 26.72 -6.20
C VAL A 935 16.68 27.99 -5.34
N THR A 936 16.09 29.09 -5.76
CA THR A 936 16.05 30.32 -4.97
C THR A 936 15.24 30.13 -3.70
N CYS A 937 14.09 29.46 -3.75
CA CYS A 937 13.28 29.13 -2.57
C CYS A 937 14.01 28.17 -1.61
N ASP A 938 14.78 27.22 -2.13
CA ASP A 938 15.60 26.30 -1.29
C ASP A 938 16.84 26.98 -0.68
N GLN A 939 17.38 28.04 -1.31
CA GLN A 939 18.54 28.82 -0.79
C GLN A 939 18.11 29.93 0.18
N THR A 940 16.89 30.44 0.06
CA THR A 940 16.35 31.46 0.96
C THR A 940 15.69 30.88 2.20
N ARG A 941 15.51 29.60 2.27
CA ARG A 941 15.03 28.80 3.41
C ARG A 941 16.18 28.05 4.10
#